data_3db34eed7894c4eaa7b567ca24fbcebb
#
_entry.id   3db34eed7894c4eaa7b567ca24fbcebb
#
_cell.length_a   1.000
_cell.length_b   1.000
_cell.length_c   1.000
_cell.angle_alpha   90.00
_cell.angle_beta   90.00
_cell.angle_gamma   90.00
#
_symmetry.space_group_name_H-M   'P 1'
#
loop_
_entity.id
_entity.type
_entity.pdbx_description
1 polymer ?
#
loop_
_entity_poly.entity_id
_entity_poly.type
_entity_poly.pdbx_seq_one_letter_code
_entity_poly.pdbx_strand_id
1 'polypeptide(L)'
;MQVRDISVLAAVISIVAMLVIPLPHWLLSFLIIVNITIALLILMTAMNMQEALQFSVFPTLLLLVTLFRLALNVSTTRAILSEGDAGKVVETFGTFVTGGNMLVGLVVFAILVIIQFIVITKGAERVSEVAARFTLDAMPGKQMSIDADLNAGMISEKEARERREKVSGEADFYGAMDGATKFVKGDAIAGIIIVIINLLFGIIIGVVQFGLPFQEAAVLFSTLTVGDGLVSQIPALLISTATGIVVTRAASKGNLGGDITDQLFNQPKLLYVAAASIALLGVVTPIGPLLTFPISIVLIVGAYMMSKARKEDPAELEEFEEEITTDNMKSPENVINLLNVDPIEFEFGYGLIPLVDAAQGGDLLDRVVMIRRQLALELGIVIPVVRIRDNIQLQPNEYRLKIKGNEMARGELLLDHYLAMSPGDDDSIEGIDTIEPSFGLPAKWITESVKEEAEILGYTVVDPPSVVSTHMTEIIRNNAHELLGRQETKQLIDHIRETYPILVDELTPTPLTVGEIQKVLSNLLKEHVSIRNLPIIFETLADYSKMTSDVDILTEYTRQSLAKQITSQYAGNNHVLKVLTVSGKVEKLIADSIQQTEHGNYLSIDPNDSQAILESMAREIERASLMEQSPIILCSPAVRMYLRQMTERYFPQIPILSYNELESSIEVQSVGVVNVE
;
A
#
# COMPACT_ATOMS: atom_id res chain seq x y z
N MET A 1 14.24 -18.52 -45.04
CA MET A 1 12.90 -18.17 -44.55
C MET A 1 12.15 -19.45 -44.26
N GLN A 2 11.65 -19.59 -43.05
CA GLN A 2 10.81 -20.74 -42.71
C GLN A 2 9.44 -20.61 -43.40
N VAL A 3 8.77 -21.73 -43.69
CA VAL A 3 7.43 -21.73 -44.33
C VAL A 3 6.44 -20.82 -43.59
N ARG A 4 6.60 -20.68 -42.26
CA ARG A 4 5.79 -19.80 -41.41
C ARG A 4 5.99 -18.31 -41.72
N ASP A 5 7.21 -17.88 -42.01
CA ASP A 5 7.51 -16.46 -42.32
C ASP A 5 6.88 -16.07 -43.66
N ILE A 6 6.91 -17.01 -44.64
CA ILE A 6 6.31 -16.81 -45.96
C ILE A 6 4.79 -16.69 -45.85
N SER A 7 4.14 -17.46 -44.98
CA SER A 7 2.68 -17.39 -44.78
C SER A 7 2.21 -16.05 -44.21
N VAL A 8 2.94 -15.49 -43.25
CA VAL A 8 2.63 -14.15 -42.66
C VAL A 8 2.81 -13.06 -43.72
N LEU A 9 3.92 -13.11 -44.50
CA LEU A 9 4.15 -12.15 -45.57
C LEU A 9 3.06 -12.25 -46.66
N ALA A 10 2.66 -13.44 -47.04
CA ALA A 10 1.60 -13.67 -48.03
C ALA A 10 0.24 -13.13 -47.50
N ALA A 11 -0.06 -13.29 -46.20
CA ALA A 11 -1.25 -12.73 -45.59
C ALA A 11 -1.26 -11.20 -45.66
N VAL A 12 -0.15 -10.54 -45.31
CA VAL A 12 -0.02 -9.07 -45.38
C VAL A 12 -0.22 -8.56 -46.81
N ILE A 13 0.44 -9.21 -47.79
CA ILE A 13 0.28 -8.85 -49.21
C ILE A 13 -1.18 -9.02 -49.66
N SER A 14 -1.84 -10.12 -49.25
CA SER A 14 -3.25 -10.36 -49.57
C SER A 14 -4.16 -9.29 -48.97
N ILE A 15 -3.93 -8.86 -47.71
CA ILE A 15 -4.67 -7.79 -47.06
C ILE A 15 -4.54 -6.47 -47.84
N VAL A 16 -3.32 -6.13 -48.27
CA VAL A 16 -3.09 -4.92 -49.06
C VAL A 16 -3.75 -5.05 -50.45
N ALA A 17 -3.71 -6.21 -51.06
CA ALA A 17 -4.38 -6.46 -52.35
C ALA A 17 -5.92 -6.29 -52.26
N MET A 18 -6.54 -6.67 -51.15
CA MET A 18 -7.96 -6.49 -50.88
C MET A 18 -8.41 -5.02 -50.88
N LEU A 19 -7.54 -4.07 -50.52
CA LEU A 19 -7.84 -2.65 -50.62
C LEU A 19 -8.06 -2.17 -52.06
N VAL A 20 -7.42 -2.83 -53.02
CA VAL A 20 -7.43 -2.40 -54.41
C VAL A 20 -8.36 -3.27 -55.27
N ILE A 21 -8.35 -4.58 -55.07
CA ILE A 21 -9.07 -5.56 -55.90
C ILE A 21 -10.51 -5.74 -55.39
N PRO A 22 -11.55 -5.60 -56.21
CA PRO A 22 -12.93 -5.90 -55.82
C PRO A 22 -13.08 -7.39 -55.48
N LEU A 23 -13.74 -7.69 -54.37
CA LEU A 23 -13.97 -9.06 -53.92
C LEU A 23 -15.40 -9.48 -54.22
N PRO A 24 -15.62 -10.75 -54.63
CA PRO A 24 -16.99 -11.27 -54.81
C PRO A 24 -17.69 -11.41 -53.43
N HIS A 25 -19.01 -11.21 -53.39
CA HIS A 25 -19.81 -11.15 -52.14
C HIS A 25 -19.69 -12.38 -51.23
N TRP A 26 -19.54 -13.58 -51.82
CA TRP A 26 -19.36 -14.81 -51.08
C TRP A 26 -18.01 -14.83 -50.31
N LEU A 27 -16.95 -14.34 -50.95
CA LEU A 27 -15.63 -14.25 -50.35
C LEU A 27 -15.60 -13.17 -49.24
N LEU A 28 -16.28 -12.05 -49.49
CA LEU A 28 -16.44 -10.97 -48.54
C LEU A 28 -17.16 -11.46 -47.27
N SER A 29 -18.28 -12.15 -47.41
CA SER A 29 -19.01 -12.77 -46.30
C SER A 29 -18.16 -13.80 -45.54
N PHE A 30 -17.37 -14.62 -46.24
CA PHE A 30 -16.45 -15.58 -45.62
C PHE A 30 -15.35 -14.89 -44.83
N LEU A 31 -14.71 -13.87 -45.38
CA LEU A 31 -13.63 -13.14 -44.69
C LEU A 31 -14.12 -12.34 -43.49
N ILE A 32 -15.35 -11.85 -43.53
CA ILE A 32 -16.01 -11.23 -42.35
C ILE A 32 -16.12 -12.25 -41.21
N ILE A 33 -16.59 -13.48 -41.50
CA ILE A 33 -16.69 -14.53 -40.47
C ILE A 33 -15.29 -14.90 -39.92
N VAL A 34 -14.29 -14.99 -40.80
CA VAL A 34 -12.89 -15.22 -40.40
C VAL A 34 -12.41 -14.10 -39.45
N ASN A 35 -12.71 -12.84 -39.75
CA ASN A 35 -12.35 -11.71 -38.89
C ASN A 35 -12.98 -11.81 -37.52
N ILE A 36 -14.28 -12.13 -37.43
CA ILE A 36 -14.98 -12.35 -36.15
C ILE A 36 -14.34 -13.52 -35.37
N THR A 37 -14.00 -14.61 -36.07
CA THR A 37 -13.39 -15.80 -35.47
C THR A 37 -12.01 -15.46 -34.89
N ILE A 38 -11.18 -14.73 -35.63
CA ILE A 38 -9.86 -14.28 -35.16
C ILE A 38 -10.00 -13.40 -33.90
N ALA A 39 -10.93 -12.47 -33.92
CA ALA A 39 -11.17 -11.61 -32.77
C ALA A 39 -11.62 -12.39 -31.51
N LEU A 40 -12.46 -13.43 -31.71
CA LEU A 40 -12.87 -14.31 -30.65
C LEU A 40 -11.71 -15.16 -30.10
N LEU A 41 -10.88 -15.71 -30.98
CA LEU A 41 -9.68 -16.45 -30.56
C LEU A 41 -8.70 -15.58 -29.78
N ILE A 42 -8.50 -14.33 -30.19
CA ILE A 42 -7.68 -13.35 -29.47
C ILE A 42 -8.24 -13.13 -28.07
N LEU A 43 -9.54 -12.90 -27.93
CA LEU A 43 -10.18 -12.71 -26.63
C LEU A 43 -10.03 -13.95 -25.73
N MET A 44 -10.29 -15.14 -26.27
CA MET A 44 -10.13 -16.41 -25.54
C MET A 44 -8.69 -16.63 -25.07
N THR A 45 -7.71 -16.31 -25.90
CA THR A 45 -6.29 -16.38 -25.54
C THR A 45 -5.97 -15.38 -24.44
N ALA A 46 -6.45 -14.13 -24.55
CA ALA A 46 -6.26 -13.10 -23.54
C ALA A 46 -6.87 -13.48 -22.16
N MET A 47 -8.01 -14.17 -22.15
CA MET A 47 -8.64 -14.65 -20.90
C MET A 47 -7.88 -15.80 -20.24
N ASN A 48 -7.16 -16.61 -21.02
CA ASN A 48 -6.49 -17.81 -20.52
C ASN A 48 -5.02 -17.59 -20.13
N MET A 49 -4.42 -16.44 -20.42
CA MET A 49 -3.03 -16.14 -20.06
C MET A 49 -2.88 -15.81 -18.57
N GLN A 50 -1.73 -16.13 -17.99
CA GLN A 50 -1.37 -15.83 -16.60
C GLN A 50 -0.53 -14.55 -16.47
N GLU A 51 0.35 -14.27 -17.43
CA GLU A 51 1.19 -13.08 -17.50
C GLU A 51 1.08 -12.42 -18.88
N ALA A 52 1.19 -11.08 -18.92
CA ALA A 52 1.09 -10.32 -20.17
C ALA A 52 2.13 -10.74 -21.23
N LEU A 53 3.35 -11.10 -20.81
CA LEU A 53 4.43 -11.55 -21.70
C LEU A 53 4.18 -12.90 -22.38
N GLN A 54 3.27 -13.75 -21.86
CA GLN A 54 2.89 -15.00 -22.53
C GLN A 54 2.25 -14.74 -23.90
N PHE A 55 1.73 -13.53 -24.11
CA PHE A 55 1.17 -13.11 -25.39
C PHE A 55 2.00 -11.95 -26.01
N SER A 56 3.32 -12.08 -26.00
CA SER A 56 4.27 -11.05 -26.44
C SER A 56 4.05 -10.55 -27.89
N VAL A 57 3.49 -11.38 -28.77
CA VAL A 57 3.16 -11.02 -30.16
C VAL A 57 1.85 -10.20 -30.28
N PHE A 58 1.12 -9.99 -29.21
CA PHE A 58 -0.20 -9.35 -29.21
C PHE A 58 -0.20 -7.94 -29.83
N PRO A 59 0.76 -7.03 -29.53
CA PRO A 59 0.79 -5.71 -30.17
C PRO A 59 0.90 -5.78 -31.69
N THR A 60 1.74 -6.68 -32.23
CA THR A 60 1.90 -6.90 -33.66
C THR A 60 0.64 -7.51 -34.27
N LEU A 61 0.01 -8.46 -33.57
CA LEU A 61 -1.25 -9.08 -33.98
C LEU A 61 -2.38 -8.03 -34.05
N LEU A 62 -2.44 -7.09 -33.12
CA LEU A 62 -3.40 -5.97 -33.16
C LEU A 62 -3.24 -5.13 -34.43
N LEU A 63 -2.01 -4.79 -34.80
CA LEU A 63 -1.74 -4.03 -36.03
C LEU A 63 -2.21 -4.81 -37.30
N LEU A 64 -1.93 -6.10 -37.34
CA LEU A 64 -2.25 -6.93 -38.50
C LEU A 64 -3.76 -7.15 -38.63
N VAL A 65 -4.46 -7.40 -37.54
CA VAL A 65 -5.91 -7.61 -37.55
C VAL A 65 -6.67 -6.30 -37.80
N THR A 66 -6.19 -5.17 -37.32
CA THR A 66 -6.78 -3.86 -37.64
C THR A 66 -6.59 -3.51 -39.12
N LEU A 67 -5.42 -3.81 -39.71
CA LEU A 67 -5.21 -3.63 -41.14
C LEU A 67 -6.15 -4.51 -41.94
N PHE A 68 -6.34 -5.78 -41.56
CA PHE A 68 -7.28 -6.70 -42.20
C PHE A 68 -8.72 -6.18 -42.14
N ARG A 69 -9.14 -5.67 -40.97
CA ARG A 69 -10.47 -5.08 -40.79
C ARG A 69 -10.68 -3.82 -41.64
N LEU A 70 -9.69 -2.93 -41.72
CA LEU A 70 -9.74 -1.77 -42.60
C LEU A 70 -9.89 -2.19 -44.07
N ALA A 71 -9.17 -3.21 -44.51
CA ALA A 71 -9.29 -3.72 -45.88
C ALA A 71 -10.68 -4.29 -46.15
N LEU A 72 -11.27 -5.01 -45.20
CA LEU A 72 -12.65 -5.47 -45.28
C LEU A 72 -13.64 -4.31 -45.37
N ASN A 73 -13.54 -3.31 -44.49
CA ASN A 73 -14.42 -2.15 -44.47
C ASN A 73 -14.38 -1.36 -45.78
N VAL A 74 -13.20 -1.21 -46.39
CA VAL A 74 -13.08 -0.57 -47.70
C VAL A 74 -13.72 -1.45 -48.82
N SER A 75 -13.56 -2.76 -48.74
CA SER A 75 -14.13 -3.70 -49.72
C SER A 75 -15.67 -3.78 -49.61
N THR A 76 -16.22 -3.80 -48.38
CA THR A 76 -17.69 -3.76 -48.14
C THR A 76 -18.29 -2.43 -48.58
N THR A 77 -17.64 -1.31 -48.23
CA THR A 77 -18.05 0.03 -48.71
C THR A 77 -18.14 0.09 -50.23
N ARG A 78 -17.12 -0.42 -50.93
CA ARG A 78 -17.13 -0.48 -52.41
C ARG A 78 -18.31 -1.30 -52.90
N ALA A 79 -18.56 -2.51 -52.38
CA ALA A 79 -19.66 -3.35 -52.77
C ALA A 79 -21.03 -2.67 -52.52
N ILE A 80 -21.21 -2.04 -51.36
CA ILE A 80 -22.41 -1.27 -51.03
C ILE A 80 -22.66 -0.14 -52.04
N LEU A 81 -21.63 0.67 -52.31
CA LEU A 81 -21.79 1.85 -53.18
C LEU A 81 -21.87 1.51 -54.66
N SER A 82 -21.18 0.41 -55.16
CA SER A 82 -21.16 0.08 -56.56
C SER A 82 -22.29 -0.87 -56.99
N GLU A 83 -22.76 -1.75 -56.12
CA GLU A 83 -23.69 -2.82 -56.45
C GLU A 83 -24.98 -2.81 -55.62
N GLY A 84 -25.02 -2.03 -54.55
CA GLY A 84 -26.16 -2.01 -53.59
C GLY A 84 -26.30 -3.32 -52.83
N ASP A 85 -25.21 -4.09 -52.71
CA ASP A 85 -25.14 -5.37 -52.03
C ASP A 85 -23.77 -5.52 -51.35
N ALA A 86 -23.70 -6.04 -50.16
CA ALA A 86 -22.47 -6.31 -49.43
C ALA A 86 -22.37 -7.77 -48.95
N GLY A 87 -23.23 -8.62 -49.46
CA GLY A 87 -23.30 -10.04 -49.15
C GLY A 87 -24.20 -10.36 -47.92
N LYS A 88 -24.54 -11.65 -47.84
CA LYS A 88 -25.56 -12.16 -46.91
C LYS A 88 -25.31 -11.83 -45.43
N VAL A 89 -24.05 -11.77 -45.00
CA VAL A 89 -23.71 -11.49 -43.60
C VAL A 89 -24.11 -10.05 -43.22
N VAL A 90 -23.74 -9.08 -44.05
CA VAL A 90 -24.07 -7.65 -43.82
C VAL A 90 -25.57 -7.43 -43.88
N GLU A 91 -26.23 -8.01 -44.89
CA GLU A 91 -27.70 -7.92 -45.03
C GLU A 91 -28.45 -8.50 -43.80
N THR A 92 -28.03 -9.68 -43.33
CA THR A 92 -28.63 -10.36 -42.19
C THR A 92 -28.49 -9.55 -40.93
N PHE A 93 -27.30 -9.00 -40.63
CA PHE A 93 -27.10 -8.15 -39.46
C PHE A 93 -27.89 -6.84 -39.54
N GLY A 94 -27.95 -6.24 -40.74
CA GLY A 94 -28.72 -5.03 -40.99
C GLY A 94 -30.23 -5.23 -40.74
N THR A 95 -30.81 -6.26 -41.33
CA THR A 95 -32.23 -6.60 -41.15
C THR A 95 -32.57 -7.01 -39.74
N PHE A 96 -31.70 -7.72 -39.05
CA PHE A 96 -31.88 -8.14 -37.68
C PHE A 96 -32.01 -6.93 -36.73
N VAL A 97 -31.15 -5.91 -36.86
CA VAL A 97 -31.15 -4.75 -35.98
C VAL A 97 -32.22 -3.72 -36.37
N THR A 98 -32.51 -3.55 -37.65
CA THR A 98 -33.58 -2.65 -38.07
C THR A 98 -34.98 -3.18 -37.70
N GLY A 99 -35.15 -4.52 -37.55
CA GLY A 99 -36.42 -5.12 -37.07
C GLY A 99 -37.64 -4.65 -37.86
N GLY A 100 -37.48 -4.26 -39.13
CA GLY A 100 -38.53 -3.68 -39.97
C GLY A 100 -38.76 -2.17 -39.79
N ASN A 101 -38.07 -1.52 -38.83
CA ASN A 101 -38.13 -0.06 -38.64
C ASN A 101 -36.74 0.56 -38.79
N MET A 102 -36.43 1.13 -39.92
CA MET A 102 -35.18 1.73 -40.27
C MET A 102 -34.72 2.82 -39.28
N LEU A 103 -35.66 3.70 -38.81
CA LEU A 103 -35.33 4.78 -37.88
C LEU A 103 -34.88 4.23 -36.53
N VAL A 104 -35.58 3.22 -35.99
CA VAL A 104 -35.20 2.58 -34.73
C VAL A 104 -33.84 1.90 -34.86
N GLY A 105 -33.62 1.17 -35.95
CA GLY A 105 -32.33 0.53 -36.22
C GLY A 105 -31.15 1.52 -36.29
N LEU A 106 -31.36 2.66 -36.96
CA LEU A 106 -30.33 3.70 -37.06
C LEU A 106 -30.01 4.33 -35.70
N VAL A 107 -31.02 4.63 -34.86
CA VAL A 107 -30.84 5.18 -33.52
C VAL A 107 -30.09 4.18 -32.61
N VAL A 108 -30.52 2.91 -32.60
CA VAL A 108 -29.84 1.87 -31.82
C VAL A 108 -28.39 1.70 -32.25
N PHE A 109 -28.16 1.67 -33.56
CA PHE A 109 -26.81 1.60 -34.12
C PHE A 109 -25.96 2.81 -33.74
N ALA A 110 -26.49 4.04 -33.82
CA ALA A 110 -25.78 5.26 -33.40
C ALA A 110 -25.39 5.20 -31.91
N ILE A 111 -26.27 4.72 -31.05
CA ILE A 111 -25.97 4.51 -29.61
C ILE A 111 -24.82 3.51 -29.45
N LEU A 112 -24.85 2.37 -30.14
CA LEU A 112 -23.81 1.35 -30.08
C LEU A 112 -22.46 1.91 -30.54
N VAL A 113 -22.40 2.68 -31.64
CA VAL A 113 -21.18 3.35 -32.12
C VAL A 113 -20.61 4.30 -31.08
N ILE A 114 -21.47 5.11 -30.45
CA ILE A 114 -21.04 6.08 -29.40
C ILE A 114 -20.46 5.35 -28.21
N ILE A 115 -21.15 4.32 -27.71
CA ILE A 115 -20.69 3.52 -26.56
C ILE A 115 -19.34 2.86 -26.89
N GLN A 116 -19.24 2.21 -28.05
CA GLN A 116 -18.01 1.56 -28.46
C GLN A 116 -16.83 2.53 -28.53
N PHE A 117 -17.01 3.69 -29.14
CA PHE A 117 -15.94 4.66 -29.31
C PHE A 117 -15.55 5.32 -27.98
N ILE A 118 -16.53 5.85 -27.21
CA ILE A 118 -16.25 6.62 -26.00
C ILE A 118 -15.85 5.72 -24.85
N VAL A 119 -16.57 4.63 -24.60
CA VAL A 119 -16.37 3.82 -23.41
C VAL A 119 -15.29 2.77 -23.65
N ILE A 120 -15.40 2.01 -24.74
CA ILE A 120 -14.57 0.84 -24.94
C ILE A 120 -13.22 1.23 -25.57
N THR A 121 -13.22 1.88 -26.74
CA THR A 121 -11.98 2.18 -27.45
C THR A 121 -11.13 3.22 -26.71
N LYS A 122 -11.72 4.33 -26.30
CA LYS A 122 -11.03 5.37 -25.49
C LYS A 122 -10.63 4.84 -24.13
N GLY A 123 -11.46 3.98 -23.51
CA GLY A 123 -11.16 3.35 -22.22
C GLY A 123 -9.94 2.44 -22.30
N ALA A 124 -9.91 1.52 -23.27
CA ALA A 124 -8.78 0.61 -23.48
C ALA A 124 -7.47 1.35 -23.81
N GLU A 125 -7.54 2.41 -24.64
CA GLU A 125 -6.40 3.29 -24.93
C GLU A 125 -5.83 3.90 -23.67
N ARG A 126 -6.69 4.50 -22.82
CA ARG A 126 -6.25 5.17 -21.60
C ARG A 126 -5.63 4.21 -20.58
N VAL A 127 -6.22 3.02 -20.44
CA VAL A 127 -5.66 1.97 -19.57
C VAL A 127 -4.29 1.53 -20.06
N SER A 128 -4.13 1.33 -21.38
CA SER A 128 -2.85 0.93 -21.98
C SER A 128 -1.78 2.01 -21.82
N GLU A 129 -2.12 3.29 -22.05
CA GLU A 129 -1.21 4.42 -21.87
C GLU A 129 -0.71 4.52 -20.42
N VAL A 130 -1.62 4.43 -19.45
CA VAL A 130 -1.29 4.51 -18.03
C VAL A 130 -0.45 3.32 -17.57
N ALA A 131 -0.80 2.10 -17.98
CA ALA A 131 -0.04 0.91 -17.65
C ALA A 131 1.38 0.94 -18.24
N ALA A 132 1.51 1.36 -19.50
CA ALA A 132 2.81 1.53 -20.13
C ALA A 132 3.70 2.53 -19.38
N ARG A 133 3.12 3.67 -18.99
CA ARG A 133 3.84 4.70 -18.23
C ARG A 133 4.32 4.17 -16.89
N PHE A 134 3.45 3.55 -16.08
CA PHE A 134 3.86 3.01 -14.78
C PHE A 134 4.90 1.90 -14.89
N THR A 135 4.81 1.04 -15.90
CA THR A 135 5.79 -0.03 -16.11
C THR A 135 7.16 0.55 -16.48
N LEU A 136 7.19 1.56 -17.37
CA LEU A 136 8.43 2.23 -17.77
C LEU A 136 9.04 3.03 -16.62
N ASP A 137 8.24 3.74 -15.84
CA ASP A 137 8.70 4.51 -14.68
C ASP A 137 9.24 3.59 -13.55
N ALA A 138 8.68 2.39 -13.39
CA ALA A 138 9.12 1.40 -12.40
C ALA A 138 10.37 0.59 -12.84
N MET A 139 10.73 0.59 -14.13
CA MET A 139 11.82 -0.22 -14.68
C MET A 139 13.18 0.03 -14.01
N PRO A 140 13.64 1.30 -13.80
CA PRO A 140 14.92 1.54 -13.13
C PRO A 140 14.96 0.98 -11.71
N GLY A 141 13.84 1.09 -10.97
CA GLY A 141 13.72 0.55 -9.61
C GLY A 141 13.82 -0.99 -9.59
N LYS A 142 13.13 -1.67 -10.52
CA LYS A 142 13.24 -3.13 -10.68
C LYS A 142 14.67 -3.56 -11.04
N GLN A 143 15.35 -2.83 -11.91
CA GLN A 143 16.75 -3.12 -12.29
C GLN A 143 17.70 -2.93 -11.11
N MET A 144 17.57 -1.84 -10.33
CA MET A 144 18.36 -1.62 -9.12
C MET A 144 18.14 -2.72 -8.07
N SER A 145 16.91 -3.20 -7.92
CA SER A 145 16.62 -4.33 -7.02
C SER A 145 17.33 -5.61 -7.45
N ILE A 146 17.32 -5.92 -8.75
CA ILE A 146 18.04 -7.09 -9.29
C ILE A 146 19.55 -6.95 -9.06
N ASP A 147 20.11 -5.74 -9.24
CA ASP A 147 21.52 -5.46 -9.00
C ASP A 147 21.88 -5.59 -7.52
N ALA A 148 21.01 -5.15 -6.63
CA ALA A 148 21.17 -5.32 -5.18
C ALA A 148 21.14 -6.79 -4.77
N ASP A 149 20.19 -7.58 -5.30
CA ASP A 149 20.10 -9.02 -5.04
C ASP A 149 21.34 -9.78 -5.54
N LEU A 150 21.85 -9.41 -6.71
CA LEU A 150 23.09 -9.97 -7.28
C LEU A 150 24.31 -9.63 -6.42
N ASN A 151 24.44 -8.36 -6.02
CA ASN A 151 25.57 -7.90 -5.18
C ASN A 151 25.52 -8.48 -3.77
N ALA A 152 24.33 -8.76 -3.25
CA ALA A 152 24.13 -9.44 -1.97
C ALA A 152 24.35 -10.97 -2.06
N GLY A 153 24.56 -11.52 -3.26
CA GLY A 153 24.74 -12.95 -3.48
C GLY A 153 23.43 -13.76 -3.34
N MET A 154 22.28 -13.10 -3.33
CA MET A 154 20.96 -13.75 -3.21
C MET A 154 20.55 -14.47 -4.50
N ILE A 155 21.02 -13.99 -5.65
CA ILE A 155 20.73 -14.57 -6.96
C ILE A 155 22.03 -14.80 -7.74
N SER A 156 22.02 -15.79 -8.63
CA SER A 156 23.16 -16.05 -9.51
C SER A 156 23.20 -15.02 -10.66
N GLU A 157 24.39 -14.84 -11.28
CA GLU A 157 24.56 -13.97 -12.45
C GLU A 157 23.62 -14.36 -13.61
N LYS A 158 23.40 -15.68 -13.79
CA LYS A 158 22.45 -16.20 -14.79
C LYS A 158 21.01 -15.77 -14.48
N GLU A 159 20.59 -15.91 -13.25
CA GLU A 159 19.26 -15.53 -12.81
C GLU A 159 19.04 -14.01 -12.87
N ALA A 160 20.04 -13.22 -12.50
CA ALA A 160 20.00 -11.77 -12.64
C ALA A 160 19.82 -11.34 -14.10
N ARG A 161 20.50 -12.04 -15.04
CA ARG A 161 20.34 -11.81 -16.47
C ARG A 161 18.94 -12.15 -16.96
N GLU A 162 18.38 -13.30 -16.54
CA GLU A 162 17.02 -13.72 -16.91
C GLU A 162 15.98 -12.72 -16.36
N ARG A 163 16.14 -12.26 -15.11
CA ARG A 163 15.25 -11.24 -14.51
C ARG A 163 15.34 -9.89 -15.23
N ARG A 164 16.54 -9.44 -15.62
CA ARG A 164 16.72 -8.21 -16.41
C ARG A 164 16.09 -8.33 -17.80
N GLU A 165 16.27 -9.46 -18.49
CA GLU A 165 15.64 -9.73 -19.80
C GLU A 165 14.10 -9.72 -19.68
N LYS A 166 13.52 -10.27 -18.58
CA LYS A 166 12.07 -10.21 -18.30
C LYS A 166 11.60 -8.77 -18.10
N VAL A 167 12.29 -7.97 -17.29
CA VAL A 167 11.95 -6.55 -17.04
C VAL A 167 12.06 -5.71 -18.32
N SER A 168 13.09 -5.94 -19.13
CA SER A 168 13.22 -5.28 -20.44
C SER A 168 12.10 -5.68 -21.38
N GLY A 169 11.77 -6.98 -21.45
CA GLY A 169 10.68 -7.50 -22.27
C GLY A 169 9.32 -6.95 -21.85
N GLU A 170 9.07 -6.76 -20.55
CA GLU A 170 7.86 -6.08 -20.05
C GLU A 170 7.78 -4.64 -20.56
N ALA A 171 8.86 -3.88 -20.45
CA ALA A 171 8.90 -2.49 -20.91
C ALA A 171 8.67 -2.37 -22.42
N ASP A 172 9.33 -3.22 -23.22
CA ASP A 172 9.15 -3.26 -24.68
C ASP A 172 7.72 -3.64 -25.06
N PHE A 173 7.13 -4.62 -24.36
CA PHE A 173 5.76 -5.05 -24.59
C PHE A 173 4.75 -3.93 -24.32
N TYR A 174 4.82 -3.29 -23.15
CA TYR A 174 3.88 -2.21 -22.79
C TYR A 174 4.09 -0.96 -23.65
N GLY A 175 5.33 -0.63 -24.03
CA GLY A 175 5.62 0.42 -25.00
C GLY A 175 5.02 0.15 -26.39
N ALA A 176 5.14 -1.09 -26.88
CA ALA A 176 4.53 -1.50 -28.14
C ALA A 176 2.99 -1.51 -28.06
N MET A 177 2.41 -1.85 -26.88
CA MET A 177 0.97 -1.84 -26.64
C MET A 177 0.39 -0.42 -26.69
N ASP A 178 1.06 0.58 -26.13
CA ASP A 178 0.62 1.98 -26.26
C ASP A 178 0.55 2.42 -27.73
N GLY A 179 1.53 2.04 -28.53
CA GLY A 179 1.52 2.30 -29.97
C GLY A 179 0.39 1.58 -30.71
N ALA A 180 0.18 0.29 -30.44
CA ALA A 180 -0.84 -0.54 -31.08
C ALA A 180 -2.27 -0.08 -30.73
N THR A 181 -2.53 0.32 -29.51
CA THR A 181 -3.86 0.82 -29.08
C THR A 181 -4.23 2.15 -29.75
N LYS A 182 -3.27 3.03 -30.01
CA LYS A 182 -3.49 4.25 -30.80
C LYS A 182 -3.90 3.94 -32.24
N PHE A 183 -3.33 2.86 -32.82
CA PHE A 183 -3.70 2.40 -34.16
C PHE A 183 -5.14 1.84 -34.18
N VAL A 184 -5.55 1.06 -33.18
CA VAL A 184 -6.94 0.56 -33.01
C VAL A 184 -7.93 1.71 -32.87
N LYS A 185 -7.57 2.80 -32.17
CA LYS A 185 -8.41 4.01 -32.10
C LYS A 185 -8.56 4.68 -33.45
N GLY A 186 -7.48 4.77 -34.24
CA GLY A 186 -7.51 5.32 -35.59
C GLY A 186 -8.49 4.57 -36.51
N ASP A 187 -8.50 3.25 -36.41
CA ASP A 187 -9.42 2.39 -37.16
C ASP A 187 -10.90 2.60 -36.71
N ALA A 188 -11.16 2.75 -35.44
CA ALA A 188 -12.52 3.06 -34.95
C ALA A 188 -13.03 4.41 -35.50
N ILE A 189 -12.16 5.43 -35.60
CA ILE A 189 -12.50 6.73 -36.21
C ILE A 189 -12.76 6.56 -37.72
N ALA A 190 -11.92 5.81 -38.40
CA ALA A 190 -12.09 5.53 -39.81
C ALA A 190 -13.42 4.79 -40.10
N GLY A 191 -13.78 3.82 -39.27
CA GLY A 191 -15.07 3.12 -39.32
C GLY A 191 -16.28 4.07 -39.21
N ILE A 192 -16.25 5.05 -38.29
CA ILE A 192 -17.32 6.05 -38.18
C ILE A 192 -17.43 6.90 -39.46
N ILE A 193 -16.29 7.33 -40.00
CA ILE A 193 -16.25 8.10 -41.27
C ILE A 193 -16.84 7.28 -42.42
N ILE A 194 -16.47 6.00 -42.53
CA ILE A 194 -16.98 5.07 -43.55
C ILE A 194 -18.50 4.92 -43.41
N VAL A 195 -19.05 4.78 -42.23
CA VAL A 195 -20.49 4.70 -41.99
C VAL A 195 -21.20 5.95 -42.51
N ILE A 196 -20.65 7.14 -42.23
CA ILE A 196 -21.21 8.41 -42.71
C ILE A 196 -21.17 8.47 -44.24
N ILE A 197 -20.07 8.04 -44.84
CA ILE A 197 -19.89 7.96 -46.31
C ILE A 197 -20.93 7.01 -46.91
N ASN A 198 -21.05 5.79 -46.37
CA ASN A 198 -21.98 4.79 -46.89
C ASN A 198 -23.43 5.27 -46.81
N LEU A 199 -23.80 5.94 -45.72
CA LEU A 199 -25.16 6.44 -45.51
C LEU A 199 -25.47 7.60 -46.48
N LEU A 200 -24.61 8.63 -46.51
CA LEU A 200 -24.84 9.84 -47.33
C LEU A 200 -24.72 9.54 -48.84
N PHE A 201 -23.57 9.00 -49.26
CA PHE A 201 -23.33 8.73 -50.67
C PHE A 201 -24.10 7.53 -51.19
N GLY A 202 -24.40 6.53 -50.34
CA GLY A 202 -25.24 5.42 -50.71
C GLY A 202 -26.63 5.86 -51.11
N ILE A 203 -27.29 6.71 -50.34
CA ILE A 203 -28.62 7.24 -50.67
C ILE A 203 -28.56 8.05 -51.98
N ILE A 204 -27.53 8.93 -52.15
CA ILE A 204 -27.34 9.72 -53.37
C ILE A 204 -27.16 8.81 -54.61
N ILE A 205 -26.29 7.80 -54.51
CA ILE A 205 -26.04 6.85 -55.59
C ILE A 205 -27.31 6.03 -55.88
N GLY A 206 -28.03 5.60 -54.86
CA GLY A 206 -29.29 4.88 -54.98
C GLY A 206 -30.32 5.64 -55.81
N VAL A 207 -30.46 6.94 -55.55
CA VAL A 207 -31.41 7.78 -56.29
C VAL A 207 -30.91 8.12 -57.71
N VAL A 208 -29.62 8.54 -57.82
CA VAL A 208 -29.07 9.09 -59.05
C VAL A 208 -28.63 8.00 -60.04
N GLN A 209 -27.95 6.95 -59.55
CA GLN A 209 -27.36 5.93 -60.41
C GLN A 209 -28.27 4.69 -60.55
N PHE A 210 -28.89 4.24 -59.45
CA PHE A 210 -29.80 3.07 -59.50
C PHE A 210 -31.23 3.45 -59.83
N GLY A 211 -31.60 4.75 -59.87
CA GLY A 211 -32.93 5.21 -60.21
C GLY A 211 -34.01 4.84 -59.19
N LEU A 212 -33.63 4.54 -57.95
CA LEU A 212 -34.55 4.14 -56.91
C LEU A 212 -35.32 5.37 -56.37
N PRO A 213 -36.59 5.22 -55.97
CA PRO A 213 -37.28 6.23 -55.20
C PRO A 213 -36.50 6.55 -53.92
N PHE A 214 -36.48 7.81 -53.50
CA PHE A 214 -35.74 8.24 -52.29
C PHE A 214 -35.99 7.36 -51.04
N GLN A 215 -37.25 6.98 -50.83
CA GLN A 215 -37.65 6.15 -49.72
C GLN A 215 -37.04 4.73 -49.79
N GLU A 216 -37.01 4.11 -50.93
CA GLU A 216 -36.40 2.79 -51.16
C GLU A 216 -34.87 2.86 -51.04
N ALA A 217 -34.24 3.87 -51.62
CA ALA A 217 -32.82 4.11 -51.50
C ALA A 217 -32.42 4.34 -50.04
N ALA A 218 -33.20 5.15 -49.30
CA ALA A 218 -32.95 5.39 -47.90
C ALA A 218 -33.05 4.12 -47.04
N VAL A 219 -34.06 3.26 -47.28
CA VAL A 219 -34.22 1.98 -46.55
C VAL A 219 -33.06 1.02 -46.89
N LEU A 220 -32.75 0.84 -48.16
CA LEU A 220 -31.72 -0.08 -48.63
C LEU A 220 -30.35 0.29 -48.06
N PHE A 221 -29.87 1.53 -48.30
CA PHE A 221 -28.54 1.94 -47.92
C PHE A 221 -28.40 2.15 -46.41
N SER A 222 -29.46 2.53 -45.68
CA SER A 222 -29.42 2.55 -44.22
C SER A 222 -29.31 1.13 -43.62
N THR A 223 -30.05 0.17 -44.15
CA THR A 223 -29.97 -1.23 -43.68
C THR A 223 -28.60 -1.83 -43.97
N LEU A 224 -28.05 -1.62 -45.15
CA LEU A 224 -26.69 -2.09 -45.51
C LEU A 224 -25.61 -1.38 -44.65
N THR A 225 -25.75 -0.06 -44.44
CA THR A 225 -24.80 0.69 -43.60
C THR A 225 -24.83 0.25 -42.14
N VAL A 226 -26.01 0.04 -41.59
CA VAL A 226 -26.18 -0.50 -40.21
C VAL A 226 -25.58 -1.91 -40.12
N GLY A 227 -25.84 -2.76 -41.12
CA GLY A 227 -25.27 -4.12 -41.17
C GLY A 227 -23.76 -4.14 -41.27
N ASP A 228 -23.18 -3.37 -42.17
CA ASP A 228 -21.71 -3.22 -42.34
C ASP A 228 -21.05 -2.66 -41.06
N GLY A 229 -21.66 -1.61 -40.50
CA GLY A 229 -21.16 -1.02 -39.25
C GLY A 229 -21.17 -2.02 -38.07
N LEU A 230 -22.23 -2.80 -37.88
CA LEU A 230 -22.30 -3.81 -36.83
C LEU A 230 -21.31 -4.95 -37.01
N VAL A 231 -21.20 -5.45 -38.22
CA VAL A 231 -20.25 -6.53 -38.59
C VAL A 231 -18.80 -6.10 -38.32
N SER A 232 -18.47 -4.84 -38.56
CA SER A 232 -17.14 -4.28 -38.25
C SER A 232 -16.95 -3.94 -36.76
N GLN A 233 -18.04 -3.62 -36.04
CA GLN A 233 -17.96 -3.26 -34.62
C GLN A 233 -17.73 -4.47 -33.68
N ILE A 234 -18.32 -5.64 -33.99
CA ILE A 234 -18.18 -6.84 -33.16
C ILE A 234 -16.71 -7.23 -32.96
N PRO A 235 -15.88 -7.42 -33.99
CA PRO A 235 -14.44 -7.68 -33.83
C PRO A 235 -13.71 -6.56 -33.09
N ALA A 236 -14.08 -5.30 -33.34
CA ALA A 236 -13.48 -4.15 -32.66
C ALA A 236 -13.71 -4.19 -31.15
N LEU A 237 -14.92 -4.54 -30.74
CA LEU A 237 -15.31 -4.66 -29.33
C LEU A 237 -14.55 -5.80 -28.65
N LEU A 238 -14.49 -6.98 -29.28
CA LEU A 238 -13.76 -8.15 -28.78
C LEU A 238 -12.27 -7.85 -28.62
N ILE A 239 -11.65 -7.21 -29.61
CA ILE A 239 -10.23 -6.83 -29.60
C ILE A 239 -9.95 -5.77 -28.54
N SER A 240 -10.78 -4.73 -28.41
CA SER A 240 -10.62 -3.70 -27.39
C SER A 240 -10.77 -4.26 -25.96
N THR A 241 -11.70 -5.22 -25.76
CA THR A 241 -11.85 -5.93 -24.51
C THR A 241 -10.63 -6.80 -24.21
N ALA A 242 -10.16 -7.57 -25.20
CA ALA A 242 -8.92 -8.35 -25.07
C ALA A 242 -7.72 -7.46 -24.71
N THR A 243 -7.60 -6.30 -25.36
CA THR A 243 -6.56 -5.31 -25.05
C THR A 243 -6.64 -4.86 -23.58
N GLY A 244 -7.82 -4.52 -23.10
CA GLY A 244 -8.04 -4.16 -21.69
C GLY A 244 -7.60 -5.28 -20.75
N ILE A 245 -8.02 -6.51 -21.01
CA ILE A 245 -7.67 -7.69 -20.21
C ILE A 245 -6.15 -7.92 -20.19
N VAL A 246 -5.49 -7.91 -21.35
CA VAL A 246 -4.04 -8.14 -21.48
C VAL A 246 -3.23 -7.10 -20.69
N VAL A 247 -3.64 -5.82 -20.79
CA VAL A 247 -2.92 -4.72 -20.16
C VAL A 247 -3.16 -4.64 -18.66
N THR A 248 -4.35 -5.04 -18.18
CA THR A 248 -4.69 -5.04 -16.75
C THR A 248 -4.29 -6.33 -16.04
N ARG A 249 -3.75 -7.32 -16.78
CA ARG A 249 -3.36 -8.60 -16.20
C ARG A 249 -2.16 -8.46 -15.28
N ALA A 250 -2.39 -8.56 -13.98
CA ALA A 250 -1.32 -8.75 -13.00
C ALA A 250 -0.83 -10.21 -13.04
N ALA A 251 0.42 -10.45 -12.69
CA ALA A 251 0.93 -11.81 -12.55
C ALA A 251 0.12 -12.56 -11.47
N SER A 252 -0.57 -13.63 -11.86
CA SER A 252 -1.36 -14.48 -10.96
C SER A 252 -1.10 -15.95 -11.27
N LYS A 253 -1.31 -16.82 -10.28
CA LYS A 253 -1.13 -18.27 -10.43
C LYS A 253 -2.24 -18.94 -11.25
N GLY A 254 -3.37 -18.26 -11.51
CA GLY A 254 -4.56 -18.78 -12.17
C GLY A 254 -4.89 -18.09 -13.49
N ASN A 255 -5.94 -18.56 -14.18
CA ASN A 255 -6.52 -17.87 -15.33
C ASN A 255 -7.61 -16.87 -14.85
N LEU A 256 -7.94 -15.89 -15.69
CA LEU A 256 -8.88 -14.80 -15.34
C LEU A 256 -10.25 -15.34 -14.88
N GLY A 257 -10.76 -16.38 -15.53
CA GLY A 257 -12.05 -16.98 -15.19
C GLY A 257 -12.04 -17.59 -13.78
N GLY A 258 -10.97 -18.30 -13.42
CA GLY A 258 -10.75 -18.83 -12.08
C GLY A 258 -10.65 -17.71 -11.04
N ASP A 259 -9.75 -16.75 -11.27
CA ASP A 259 -9.53 -15.63 -10.35
C ASP A 259 -10.83 -14.83 -10.08
N ILE A 260 -11.63 -14.55 -11.13
CA ILE A 260 -12.93 -13.86 -10.98
C ILE A 260 -13.91 -14.73 -10.18
N THR A 261 -13.98 -16.02 -10.49
CA THR A 261 -14.89 -16.94 -9.79
C THR A 261 -14.50 -17.04 -8.32
N ASP A 262 -13.22 -17.21 -8.03
CA ASP A 262 -12.74 -17.33 -6.65
C ASP A 262 -12.94 -16.03 -5.86
N GLN A 263 -12.66 -14.88 -6.45
CA GLN A 263 -12.81 -13.59 -5.75
C GLN A 263 -14.27 -13.16 -5.58
N LEU A 264 -15.14 -13.36 -6.58
CA LEU A 264 -16.56 -12.98 -6.49
C LEU A 264 -17.38 -13.94 -5.64
N PHE A 265 -17.07 -15.23 -5.69
CA PHE A 265 -17.87 -16.27 -5.07
C PHE A 265 -17.24 -16.88 -3.81
N ASN A 266 -16.07 -16.45 -3.38
CA ASN A 266 -15.37 -16.99 -2.21
C ASN A 266 -16.13 -16.82 -0.88
N GLN A 267 -17.11 -15.92 -0.80
CA GLN A 267 -17.86 -15.65 0.41
C GLN A 267 -19.35 -16.01 0.25
N PRO A 268 -19.79 -17.24 0.62
CA PRO A 268 -21.19 -17.66 0.49
C PRO A 268 -22.18 -16.75 1.22
N LYS A 269 -21.76 -16.12 2.34
CA LYS A 269 -22.61 -15.18 3.10
C LYS A 269 -23.04 -13.97 2.25
N LEU A 270 -22.15 -13.42 1.42
CA LEU A 270 -22.48 -12.29 0.55
C LEU A 270 -23.50 -12.67 -0.54
N LEU A 271 -23.43 -13.89 -1.05
CA LEU A 271 -24.39 -14.40 -2.04
C LEU A 271 -25.79 -14.53 -1.43
N TYR A 272 -25.92 -14.95 -0.16
CA TYR A 272 -27.22 -14.96 0.53
C TYR A 272 -27.78 -13.55 0.74
N VAL A 273 -26.95 -12.58 1.09
CA VAL A 273 -27.36 -11.17 1.24
C VAL A 273 -27.82 -10.61 -0.10
N ALA A 274 -27.07 -10.85 -1.18
CA ALA A 274 -27.44 -10.43 -2.54
C ALA A 274 -28.76 -11.06 -2.99
N ALA A 275 -28.94 -12.36 -2.76
CA ALA A 275 -30.17 -13.07 -3.07
C ALA A 275 -31.39 -12.50 -2.32
N ALA A 276 -31.24 -12.23 -1.02
CA ALA A 276 -32.28 -11.60 -0.21
C ALA A 276 -32.61 -10.18 -0.70
N SER A 277 -31.60 -9.40 -1.07
CA SER A 277 -31.79 -8.04 -1.60
C SER A 277 -32.57 -8.04 -2.92
N ILE A 278 -32.22 -8.96 -3.85
CA ILE A 278 -32.91 -9.10 -5.13
C ILE A 278 -34.36 -9.60 -4.93
N ALA A 279 -34.59 -10.55 -4.02
CA ALA A 279 -35.93 -11.02 -3.67
C ALA A 279 -36.79 -9.89 -3.10
N LEU A 280 -36.25 -9.09 -2.17
CA LEU A 280 -36.92 -7.94 -1.59
C LEU A 280 -37.27 -6.90 -2.66
N LEU A 281 -36.34 -6.62 -3.59
CA LEU A 281 -36.55 -5.70 -4.69
C LEU A 281 -37.76 -6.14 -5.57
N GLY A 282 -37.90 -7.44 -5.81
CA GLY A 282 -39.04 -7.98 -6.56
C GLY A 282 -40.37 -7.85 -5.85
N VAL A 283 -40.37 -7.81 -4.51
CA VAL A 283 -41.59 -7.64 -3.71
C VAL A 283 -41.97 -6.16 -3.59
N VAL A 284 -40.98 -5.28 -3.41
CA VAL A 284 -41.20 -3.85 -3.14
C VAL A 284 -41.45 -3.05 -4.42
N THR A 285 -40.88 -3.49 -5.57
CA THR A 285 -40.96 -2.74 -6.82
C THR A 285 -41.94 -3.35 -7.82
N PRO A 286 -42.45 -2.57 -8.82
CA PRO A 286 -43.29 -3.06 -9.90
C PRO A 286 -42.64 -4.12 -10.83
N ILE A 287 -41.33 -4.41 -10.65
CA ILE A 287 -40.61 -5.43 -11.44
C ILE A 287 -41.27 -6.81 -11.27
N GLY A 288 -41.78 -7.08 -10.07
CA GLY A 288 -42.50 -8.30 -9.74
C GLY A 288 -41.62 -9.51 -9.40
N PRO A 289 -42.12 -10.43 -8.61
CA PRO A 289 -41.39 -11.59 -8.11
C PRO A 289 -41.06 -12.62 -9.22
N LEU A 290 -41.78 -12.61 -10.34
CA LEU A 290 -41.58 -13.56 -11.44
C LEU A 290 -40.20 -13.45 -12.08
N LEU A 291 -39.60 -12.24 -12.11
CA LEU A 291 -38.27 -12.00 -12.68
C LEU A 291 -37.15 -12.10 -11.64
N THR A 292 -37.39 -11.69 -10.39
CA THR A 292 -36.36 -11.60 -9.36
C THR A 292 -36.13 -12.90 -8.59
N PHE A 293 -37.19 -13.68 -8.34
CA PHE A 293 -37.09 -14.95 -7.60
C PHE A 293 -36.24 -16.01 -8.29
N PRO A 294 -36.30 -16.24 -9.62
CA PRO A 294 -35.41 -17.18 -10.28
C PRO A 294 -33.93 -16.83 -10.07
N ILE A 295 -33.60 -15.55 -10.15
CA ILE A 295 -32.23 -15.08 -9.94
C ILE A 295 -31.81 -15.29 -8.48
N SER A 296 -32.66 -14.94 -7.52
CA SER A 296 -32.40 -15.17 -6.09
C SER A 296 -32.23 -16.66 -5.78
N ILE A 297 -33.04 -17.53 -6.39
CA ILE A 297 -32.90 -18.99 -6.21
C ILE A 297 -31.54 -19.49 -6.75
N VAL A 298 -31.14 -19.04 -7.93
CA VAL A 298 -29.83 -19.41 -8.51
C VAL A 298 -28.69 -19.00 -7.57
N LEU A 299 -28.73 -17.79 -7.01
CA LEU A 299 -27.72 -17.31 -6.06
C LEU A 299 -27.72 -18.12 -4.76
N ILE A 300 -28.91 -18.48 -4.21
CA ILE A 300 -29.02 -19.31 -3.01
C ILE A 300 -28.49 -20.72 -3.26
N VAL A 301 -28.85 -21.33 -4.40
CA VAL A 301 -28.35 -22.66 -4.77
C VAL A 301 -26.85 -22.64 -4.97
N GLY A 302 -26.32 -21.63 -5.65
CA GLY A 302 -24.88 -21.42 -5.79
C GLY A 302 -24.17 -21.30 -4.44
N ALA A 303 -24.66 -20.43 -3.55
CA ALA A 303 -24.12 -20.27 -2.20
C ALA A 303 -24.20 -21.57 -1.38
N TYR A 304 -25.29 -22.31 -1.50
CA TYR A 304 -25.46 -23.60 -0.81
C TYR A 304 -24.49 -24.65 -1.34
N MET A 305 -24.35 -24.78 -2.66
CA MET A 305 -23.40 -25.74 -3.27
C MET A 305 -21.96 -25.43 -2.86
N MET A 306 -21.57 -24.15 -2.84
CA MET A 306 -20.24 -23.74 -2.39
C MET A 306 -20.04 -23.97 -0.88
N SER A 307 -21.05 -23.67 -0.06
CA SER A 307 -20.95 -23.94 1.38
C SER A 307 -20.92 -25.45 1.69
N LYS A 308 -21.51 -26.27 0.82
CA LYS A 308 -21.48 -27.74 0.95
C LYS A 308 -20.14 -28.30 0.47
N ALA A 309 -19.63 -27.86 -0.66
CA ALA A 309 -18.30 -28.23 -1.15
C ALA A 309 -17.21 -27.91 -0.12
N ARG A 310 -17.30 -26.74 0.54
CA ARG A 310 -16.39 -26.34 1.61
C ARG A 310 -16.52 -27.13 2.92
N LYS A 311 -17.66 -27.82 3.13
CA LYS A 311 -17.89 -28.71 4.29
C LYS A 311 -17.50 -30.16 4.01
N GLU A 312 -17.44 -30.57 2.75
CA GLU A 312 -17.08 -31.93 2.33
C GLU A 312 -15.56 -32.10 2.10
N ASP A 313 -14.78 -31.00 2.08
CA ASP A 313 -13.31 -31.03 2.05
C ASP A 313 -12.66 -30.28 3.24
N PRO A 314 -12.82 -30.78 4.48
CA PRO A 314 -11.97 -30.30 5.58
C PRO A 314 -10.49 -30.72 5.38
N ALA A 315 -10.22 -31.76 4.59
CA ALA A 315 -8.88 -32.23 4.27
C ALA A 315 -8.11 -31.29 3.33
N GLU A 316 -8.77 -30.62 2.36
CA GLU A 316 -8.10 -29.67 1.46
C GLU A 316 -7.68 -28.37 2.18
N LEU A 317 -8.37 -27.98 3.26
CA LEU A 317 -7.96 -26.83 4.08
C LEU A 317 -6.81 -27.21 5.03
N GLU A 318 -6.81 -28.40 5.58
CA GLU A 318 -5.68 -28.93 6.35
C GLU A 318 -4.49 -29.27 5.42
N GLU A 319 -4.72 -29.84 4.23
CA GLU A 319 -3.66 -30.05 3.22
C GLU A 319 -3.13 -28.71 2.66
N PHE A 320 -3.97 -27.68 2.46
CA PHE A 320 -3.51 -26.37 1.99
C PHE A 320 -2.76 -25.60 3.08
N GLU A 321 -3.16 -25.71 4.35
CA GLU A 321 -2.41 -25.18 5.49
C GLU A 321 -1.18 -26.07 5.82
N GLU A 322 -1.26 -27.40 5.70
CA GLU A 322 -0.11 -28.31 5.83
C GLU A 322 0.81 -28.28 4.59
N GLU A 323 0.34 -28.14 3.36
CA GLU A 323 1.20 -27.91 2.18
C GLU A 323 1.91 -26.55 2.26
N ILE A 324 1.22 -25.48 2.71
CA ILE A 324 1.88 -24.19 2.96
C ILE A 324 2.91 -24.31 4.08
N THR A 325 2.67 -25.14 5.11
CA THR A 325 3.63 -25.33 6.20
C THR A 325 4.72 -26.36 5.90
N THR A 326 4.44 -27.45 5.17
CA THR A 326 5.43 -28.51 4.95
C THR A 326 6.27 -28.34 3.69
N ASP A 327 5.75 -27.78 2.60
CA ASP A 327 6.55 -27.50 1.40
C ASP A 327 7.40 -26.23 1.57
N ASN A 328 6.89 -25.29 2.36
CA ASN A 328 7.67 -24.14 2.82
C ASN A 328 8.80 -24.51 3.79
N MET A 329 8.72 -25.59 4.56
CA MET A 329 9.80 -26.02 5.47
C MET A 329 10.94 -26.79 4.78
N LYS A 330 10.79 -27.24 3.53
CA LYS A 330 11.79 -28.06 2.83
C LYS A 330 12.61 -27.32 1.77
N SER A 331 12.26 -26.10 1.39
CA SER A 331 13.05 -25.31 0.45
C SER A 331 14.11 -24.47 1.18
N PRO A 332 15.34 -24.37 0.65
CA PRO A 332 16.39 -23.52 1.22
C PRO A 332 15.99 -22.04 1.34
N GLU A 333 15.07 -21.56 0.49
CA GLU A 333 14.53 -20.20 0.50
C GLU A 333 13.70 -19.89 1.75
N ASN A 334 13.10 -20.90 2.39
CA ASN A 334 12.35 -20.69 3.62
C ASN A 334 13.20 -20.63 4.88
N VAL A 335 14.38 -21.19 4.87
CA VAL A 335 15.32 -21.05 6.01
C VAL A 335 15.79 -19.59 6.10
N ILE A 336 15.92 -18.89 4.98
CA ILE A 336 16.25 -17.46 4.94
C ILE A 336 15.10 -16.61 5.51
N ASN A 337 13.85 -16.96 5.24
CA ASN A 337 12.69 -16.27 5.81
C ASN A 337 12.58 -16.45 7.34
N LEU A 338 13.07 -17.56 7.88
CA LEU A 338 13.18 -17.79 9.34
C LEU A 338 14.27 -16.93 10.01
N LEU A 339 15.21 -16.39 9.23
CA LEU A 339 16.22 -15.45 9.72
C LEU A 339 15.70 -14.01 9.82
N ASN A 340 14.55 -13.72 9.21
CA ASN A 340 13.94 -12.40 9.32
C ASN A 340 13.41 -12.19 10.74
N VAL A 341 14.00 -11.22 11.44
CA VAL A 341 13.55 -10.80 12.76
C VAL A 341 12.49 -9.73 12.58
N ASP A 342 11.27 -9.99 13.07
CA ASP A 342 10.20 -9.00 13.03
C ASP A 342 10.60 -7.78 13.90
N PRO A 343 10.35 -6.54 13.44
CA PRO A 343 10.74 -5.34 14.18
C PRO A 343 10.07 -5.23 15.55
N ILE A 344 8.78 -5.62 15.64
CA ILE A 344 8.00 -5.67 16.88
C ILE A 344 7.16 -6.94 16.86
N GLU A 345 7.26 -7.76 17.91
CA GLU A 345 6.44 -8.95 18.11
C GLU A 345 5.73 -8.89 19.45
N PHE A 346 4.43 -9.19 19.43
CA PHE A 346 3.60 -9.40 20.61
C PHE A 346 3.20 -10.87 20.68
N GLU A 347 3.72 -11.58 21.65
CA GLU A 347 3.40 -12.99 21.90
C GLU A 347 2.51 -13.11 23.14
N PHE A 348 1.53 -14.02 23.09
CA PHE A 348 0.58 -14.20 24.19
C PHE A 348 0.21 -15.68 24.40
N GLY A 349 -0.15 -16.01 25.62
CA GLY A 349 -0.62 -17.35 26.01
C GLY A 349 -2.08 -17.58 25.58
N TYR A 350 -2.48 -18.84 25.52
CA TYR A 350 -3.79 -19.25 24.98
C TYR A 350 -5.00 -18.66 25.74
N GLY A 351 -4.86 -18.29 27.01
CA GLY A 351 -5.92 -17.64 27.80
C GLY A 351 -6.24 -16.22 27.33
N LEU A 352 -5.33 -15.60 26.58
CA LEU A 352 -5.49 -14.23 26.05
C LEU A 352 -6.03 -14.16 24.61
N ILE A 353 -6.35 -15.30 23.99
CA ILE A 353 -6.96 -15.34 22.66
C ILE A 353 -8.19 -14.43 22.53
N PRO A 354 -9.11 -14.35 23.51
CA PRO A 354 -10.27 -13.45 23.42
C PRO A 354 -9.94 -11.98 23.25
N LEU A 355 -8.73 -11.52 23.63
CA LEU A 355 -8.28 -10.14 23.38
C LEU A 355 -8.05 -9.82 21.90
N VAL A 356 -7.66 -10.84 21.13
CA VAL A 356 -7.24 -10.69 19.72
C VAL A 356 -8.33 -11.11 18.76
N ASP A 357 -9.19 -12.05 19.17
CA ASP A 357 -10.26 -12.60 18.36
C ASP A 357 -11.46 -11.65 18.29
N ALA A 358 -11.63 -10.99 17.15
CA ALA A 358 -12.78 -10.10 16.89
C ALA A 358 -14.14 -10.82 17.02
N ALA A 359 -14.21 -12.14 16.79
CA ALA A 359 -15.45 -12.92 16.95
C ALA A 359 -15.85 -13.08 18.43
N GLN A 360 -14.91 -12.92 19.36
CA GLN A 360 -15.12 -12.95 20.81
C GLN A 360 -15.15 -11.52 21.43
N GLY A 361 -15.14 -10.48 20.60
CA GLY A 361 -15.17 -9.08 21.03
C GLY A 361 -13.79 -8.47 21.31
N GLY A 362 -12.70 -9.14 20.90
CA GLY A 362 -11.35 -8.63 21.04
C GLY A 362 -11.08 -7.42 20.14
N ASP A 363 -10.51 -6.36 20.69
CA ASP A 363 -10.22 -5.09 20.01
C ASP A 363 -8.71 -4.75 19.97
N LEU A 364 -7.84 -5.65 20.40
CA LEU A 364 -6.40 -5.40 20.51
C LEU A 364 -5.77 -5.01 19.15
N LEU A 365 -6.22 -5.62 18.04
CA LEU A 365 -5.71 -5.29 16.72
C LEU A 365 -6.00 -3.84 16.33
N ASP A 366 -7.21 -3.35 16.62
CA ASP A 366 -7.61 -1.96 16.36
C ASP A 366 -6.83 -0.99 17.25
N ARG A 367 -6.61 -1.36 18.51
CA ARG A 367 -5.80 -0.58 19.44
C ARG A 367 -4.35 -0.45 18.98
N VAL A 368 -3.75 -1.52 18.45
CA VAL A 368 -2.39 -1.49 17.88
C VAL A 368 -2.30 -0.50 16.72
N VAL A 369 -3.31 -0.45 15.85
CA VAL A 369 -3.37 0.55 14.76
C VAL A 369 -3.45 1.97 15.33
N MET A 370 -4.23 2.19 16.39
CA MET A 370 -4.32 3.49 17.06
C MET A 370 -3.02 3.89 17.75
N ILE A 371 -2.35 2.96 18.45
CA ILE A 371 -1.03 3.18 19.06
C ILE A 371 -0.01 3.64 18.01
N ARG A 372 0.07 2.94 16.88
CA ARG A 372 0.99 3.32 15.79
C ARG A 372 0.71 4.73 15.27
N ARG A 373 -0.56 5.10 15.12
CA ARG A 373 -0.95 6.46 14.69
C ARG A 373 -0.62 7.51 15.74
N GLN A 374 -0.88 7.22 17.01
CA GLN A 374 -0.59 8.12 18.11
C GLN A 374 0.93 8.39 18.21
N LEU A 375 1.75 7.35 18.23
CA LEU A 375 3.19 7.48 18.31
C LEU A 375 3.79 8.17 17.06
N ALA A 376 3.22 7.97 15.87
CA ALA A 376 3.63 8.70 14.68
C ALA A 376 3.36 10.22 14.81
N LEU A 377 2.25 10.61 15.40
CA LEU A 377 1.93 12.02 15.67
C LEU A 377 2.75 12.62 16.79
N GLU A 378 3.08 11.83 17.81
CA GLU A 378 3.84 12.25 18.99
C GLU A 378 5.34 12.34 18.68
N LEU A 379 5.93 11.28 18.17
CA LEU A 379 7.38 11.16 17.97
C LEU A 379 7.85 11.54 16.56
N GLY A 380 6.96 11.50 15.56
CA GLY A 380 7.32 11.76 14.17
C GLY A 380 7.96 10.56 13.45
N ILE A 381 7.80 9.34 13.98
CA ILE A 381 8.33 8.10 13.40
C ILE A 381 7.20 7.21 12.88
N VAL A 382 7.42 6.56 11.74
CA VAL A 382 6.52 5.52 11.24
C VAL A 382 6.84 4.21 11.94
N ILE A 383 6.00 3.82 12.92
CA ILE A 383 6.17 2.56 13.65
C ILE A 383 5.92 1.37 12.71
N PRO A 384 6.83 0.39 12.63
CA PRO A 384 6.64 -0.83 11.85
C PRO A 384 5.38 -1.61 12.25
N VAL A 385 5.04 -2.62 11.44
CA VAL A 385 3.92 -3.50 11.76
C VAL A 385 4.26 -4.32 13.00
N VAL A 386 3.32 -4.37 13.96
CA VAL A 386 3.42 -5.24 15.14
C VAL A 386 2.91 -6.62 14.76
N ARG A 387 3.76 -7.62 14.87
CA ARG A 387 3.40 -9.02 14.62
C ARG A 387 2.78 -9.60 15.89
N ILE A 388 1.54 -10.06 15.81
CA ILE A 388 0.82 -10.66 16.93
C ILE A 388 0.75 -12.15 16.71
N ARG A 389 1.23 -12.95 17.70
CA ARG A 389 1.29 -14.42 17.62
C ARG A 389 0.93 -15.06 18.95
N ASP A 390 0.23 -16.18 18.90
CA ASP A 390 0.09 -17.07 20.06
C ASP A 390 1.40 -17.84 20.31
N ASN A 391 1.70 -18.09 21.58
CA ASN A 391 2.88 -18.84 21.99
C ASN A 391 2.52 -19.84 23.09
N ILE A 392 2.54 -21.13 22.72
CA ILE A 392 2.20 -22.25 23.62
C ILE A 392 3.20 -22.40 24.79
N GLN A 393 4.39 -21.82 24.68
CA GLN A 393 5.41 -21.86 25.72
C GLN A 393 5.15 -20.88 26.87
N LEU A 394 4.27 -19.89 26.66
CA LEU A 394 3.87 -18.92 27.68
C LEU A 394 2.79 -19.50 28.59
N GLN A 395 2.72 -18.96 29.84
CA GLN A 395 1.59 -19.22 30.71
C GLN A 395 0.28 -18.74 30.07
N PRO A 396 -0.88 -19.31 30.42
CA PRO A 396 -2.14 -18.99 29.75
C PRO A 396 -2.46 -17.49 29.68
N ASN A 397 -2.19 -16.78 30.75
CA ASN A 397 -2.52 -15.36 30.92
C ASN A 397 -1.32 -14.41 30.75
N GLU A 398 -0.19 -14.96 30.32
CA GLU A 398 1.05 -14.23 30.12
C GLU A 398 1.15 -13.66 28.69
N TYR A 399 1.72 -12.46 28.57
CA TYR A 399 2.13 -11.89 27.28
C TYR A 399 3.57 -11.40 27.33
N ARG A 400 4.17 -11.26 26.15
CA ARG A 400 5.55 -10.82 25.99
C ARG A 400 5.67 -9.92 24.77
N LEU A 401 6.39 -8.80 24.93
CA LEU A 401 6.71 -7.89 23.85
C LEU A 401 8.19 -7.98 23.50
N LYS A 402 8.49 -8.19 22.22
CA LYS A 402 9.85 -8.23 21.69
C LYS A 402 10.08 -7.11 20.68
N ILE A 403 11.28 -6.54 20.70
CA ILE A 403 11.77 -5.60 19.69
C ILE A 403 13.03 -6.20 19.07
N LYS A 404 13.02 -6.38 17.75
CA LYS A 404 14.12 -7.03 17.00
C LYS A 404 14.55 -8.36 17.62
N GLY A 405 13.57 -9.17 18.03
CA GLY A 405 13.78 -10.48 18.64
C GLY A 405 14.19 -10.49 20.12
N ASN A 406 14.51 -9.32 20.71
CA ASN A 406 14.84 -9.20 22.12
C ASN A 406 13.57 -8.98 22.95
N GLU A 407 13.42 -9.73 24.05
CA GLU A 407 12.34 -9.52 25.01
C GLU A 407 12.55 -8.20 25.75
N MET A 408 11.65 -7.25 25.57
CA MET A 408 11.69 -5.93 26.21
C MET A 408 10.75 -5.84 27.40
N ALA A 409 9.65 -6.59 27.36
CA ALA A 409 8.66 -6.56 28.41
C ALA A 409 7.86 -7.86 28.48
N ARG A 410 7.33 -8.13 29.68
CA ARG A 410 6.49 -9.28 30.01
C ARG A 410 5.41 -8.81 30.98
N GLY A 411 4.23 -9.39 30.89
CA GLY A 411 3.14 -9.11 31.83
C GLY A 411 2.14 -10.25 31.90
N GLU A 412 1.27 -10.18 32.90
CA GLU A 412 0.17 -11.12 33.11
C GLU A 412 -1.15 -10.35 33.19
N LEU A 413 -2.20 -10.92 32.60
CA LEU A 413 -3.53 -10.30 32.54
C LEU A 413 -4.60 -11.28 33.03
N LEU A 414 -5.56 -10.76 33.77
CA LEU A 414 -6.77 -11.47 34.16
C LEU A 414 -7.97 -10.88 33.41
N LEU A 415 -8.47 -11.56 32.39
CA LEU A 415 -9.51 -11.04 31.49
C LEU A 415 -10.84 -10.73 32.17
N ASP A 416 -11.18 -11.48 33.23
CA ASP A 416 -12.41 -11.30 34.00
C ASP A 416 -12.26 -10.30 35.17
N HIS A 417 -11.16 -9.54 35.21
CA HIS A 417 -10.82 -8.60 36.26
C HIS A 417 -10.46 -7.23 35.69
N TYR A 418 -10.47 -6.21 36.52
CA TYR A 418 -9.99 -4.86 36.24
C TYR A 418 -8.77 -4.54 37.08
N LEU A 419 -7.83 -3.81 36.52
CA LEU A 419 -6.65 -3.33 37.26
C LEU A 419 -7.00 -2.04 37.99
N ALA A 420 -6.92 -2.04 39.29
CA ALA A 420 -7.15 -0.88 40.14
C ALA A 420 -5.84 -0.37 40.72
N MET A 421 -5.54 0.92 40.51
CA MET A 421 -4.36 1.62 41.01
C MET A 421 -4.79 2.62 42.07
N SER A 422 -4.19 2.56 43.28
CA SER A 422 -4.48 3.48 44.36
C SER A 422 -3.95 4.88 44.11
N PRO A 423 -4.66 5.95 44.47
CA PRO A 423 -4.15 7.32 44.45
C PRO A 423 -3.11 7.62 45.56
N GLY A 424 -2.84 6.68 46.46
CA GLY A 424 -1.90 6.79 47.56
C GLY A 424 -1.61 5.43 48.20
N ASP A 425 -1.16 5.41 49.45
CA ASP A 425 -0.85 4.15 50.19
C ASP A 425 -2.12 3.46 50.76
N ASP A 426 -3.29 3.70 50.19
CA ASP A 426 -4.54 3.12 50.65
C ASP A 426 -4.72 1.71 50.10
N ASP A 427 -4.87 0.73 50.99
CA ASP A 427 -5.02 -0.71 50.71
C ASP A 427 -6.43 -1.22 51.05
N SER A 428 -7.43 -0.36 50.95
CA SER A 428 -8.78 -0.61 51.47
C SER A 428 -9.63 -1.56 50.58
N ILE A 429 -9.17 -1.88 49.36
CA ILE A 429 -9.95 -2.65 48.38
C ILE A 429 -9.52 -4.14 48.35
N GLU A 430 -10.50 -5.04 48.30
CA GLU A 430 -10.28 -6.47 48.16
C GLU A 430 -9.89 -6.83 46.71
N GLY A 431 -8.73 -7.46 46.52
CA GLY A 431 -8.22 -7.85 45.18
C GLY A 431 -6.94 -8.64 45.26
N ILE A 432 -6.45 -9.06 44.10
CA ILE A 432 -5.18 -9.79 43.92
C ILE A 432 -4.07 -8.76 43.72
N ASP A 433 -3.12 -8.72 44.67
CA ASP A 433 -1.99 -7.81 44.58
C ASP A 433 -1.15 -8.06 43.34
N THR A 434 -0.80 -7.00 42.63
CA THR A 434 0.02 -7.02 41.45
C THR A 434 0.79 -5.70 41.28
N ILE A 435 1.61 -5.65 40.24
CA ILE A 435 2.33 -4.44 39.82
C ILE A 435 1.85 -4.05 38.46
N GLU A 436 1.45 -2.79 38.27
CA GLU A 436 1.09 -2.26 36.97
C GLU A 436 2.31 -2.30 36.03
N PRO A 437 2.21 -2.94 34.83
CA PRO A 437 3.39 -3.28 34.04
C PRO A 437 4.08 -2.10 33.33
N SER A 438 3.38 -0.98 33.12
CA SER A 438 3.92 0.18 32.37
C SER A 438 4.84 1.06 33.22
N PHE A 439 4.43 1.34 34.46
CA PHE A 439 5.09 2.29 35.36
C PHE A 439 5.61 1.66 36.65
N GLY A 440 5.33 0.38 36.87
CA GLY A 440 5.77 -0.33 38.07
C GLY A 440 5.04 0.09 39.34
N LEU A 441 3.84 0.63 39.22
CA LEU A 441 3.04 1.09 40.37
C LEU A 441 2.34 -0.09 41.06
N PRO A 442 2.19 -0.07 42.39
CA PRO A 442 1.36 -1.03 43.10
C PRO A 442 -0.09 -0.98 42.62
N ALA A 443 -0.65 -2.14 42.31
CA ALA A 443 -2.01 -2.26 41.78
C ALA A 443 -2.67 -3.56 42.26
N LYS A 444 -3.98 -3.68 42.08
CA LYS A 444 -4.75 -4.88 42.38
C LYS A 444 -5.64 -5.29 41.22
N TRP A 445 -5.71 -6.58 40.93
CA TRP A 445 -6.77 -7.12 40.09
C TRP A 445 -8.04 -7.29 40.92
N ILE A 446 -9.10 -6.54 40.55
CA ILE A 446 -10.41 -6.53 41.20
C ILE A 446 -11.47 -7.11 40.27
N THR A 447 -12.51 -7.71 40.87
CA THR A 447 -13.68 -8.18 40.12
C THR A 447 -14.62 -7.03 39.77
N GLU A 448 -15.50 -7.25 38.78
CA GLU A 448 -16.48 -6.24 38.34
C GLU A 448 -17.38 -5.76 39.50
N SER A 449 -17.67 -6.61 40.50
CA SER A 449 -18.49 -6.25 41.67
C SER A 449 -17.86 -5.21 42.57
N VAL A 450 -16.53 -5.07 42.58
CA VAL A 450 -15.78 -4.10 43.41
C VAL A 450 -15.43 -2.84 42.62
N LYS A 451 -15.65 -2.82 41.33
CA LYS A 451 -15.27 -1.73 40.43
C LYS A 451 -15.85 -0.38 40.81
N GLU A 452 -17.19 -0.30 41.06
CA GLU A 452 -17.85 0.94 41.44
C GLU A 452 -17.33 1.46 42.78
N GLU A 453 -17.06 0.58 43.73
CA GLU A 453 -16.50 0.93 45.04
C GLU A 453 -15.08 1.50 44.88
N ALA A 454 -14.26 0.88 44.03
CA ALA A 454 -12.91 1.33 43.71
C ALA A 454 -12.93 2.76 43.11
N GLU A 455 -13.80 3.00 42.14
CA GLU A 455 -13.94 4.31 41.51
C GLU A 455 -14.41 5.39 42.48
N ILE A 456 -15.32 5.08 43.40
CA ILE A 456 -15.79 6.00 44.44
C ILE A 456 -14.66 6.35 45.42
N LEU A 457 -13.79 5.40 45.76
CA LEU A 457 -12.62 5.61 46.62
C LEU A 457 -11.46 6.32 45.91
N GLY A 458 -11.62 6.67 44.61
CA GLY A 458 -10.64 7.42 43.82
C GLY A 458 -9.55 6.57 43.17
N TYR A 459 -9.71 5.24 43.12
CA TYR A 459 -8.80 4.39 42.38
C TYR A 459 -8.97 4.59 40.87
N THR A 460 -7.87 4.52 40.13
CA THR A 460 -7.92 4.45 38.69
C THR A 460 -8.13 3.01 38.27
N VAL A 461 -9.29 2.72 37.67
CA VAL A 461 -9.67 1.35 37.24
C VAL A 461 -9.55 1.21 35.75
N VAL A 462 -8.80 0.20 35.27
CA VAL A 462 -8.45 -0.01 33.86
C VAL A 462 -8.78 -1.43 33.44
N ASP A 463 -9.35 -1.60 32.25
CA ASP A 463 -9.64 -2.91 31.66
C ASP A 463 -8.36 -3.57 31.09
N PRO A 464 -8.31 -4.91 31.00
CA PRO A 464 -7.13 -5.63 30.55
C PRO A 464 -6.62 -5.24 29.16
N PRO A 465 -7.46 -5.00 28.13
CA PRO A 465 -6.99 -4.51 26.82
C PRO A 465 -6.28 -3.16 26.92
N SER A 466 -6.75 -2.25 27.79
CA SER A 466 -6.12 -0.94 28.03
C SER A 466 -4.79 -1.06 28.75
N VAL A 467 -4.65 -1.99 29.69
CA VAL A 467 -3.37 -2.29 30.37
C VAL A 467 -2.31 -2.69 29.33
N VAL A 468 -2.61 -3.67 28.45
CA VAL A 468 -1.69 -4.10 27.40
C VAL A 468 -1.37 -2.94 26.45
N SER A 469 -2.38 -2.19 26.03
CA SER A 469 -2.21 -1.07 25.10
C SER A 469 -1.28 0.01 25.65
N THR A 470 -1.43 0.35 26.93
CA THR A 470 -0.57 1.30 27.63
C THR A 470 0.85 0.77 27.74
N HIS A 471 1.01 -0.48 28.18
CA HIS A 471 2.32 -1.10 28.31
C HIS A 471 3.04 -1.18 26.96
N MET A 472 2.35 -1.60 25.91
CA MET A 472 2.90 -1.64 24.55
C MET A 472 3.31 -0.24 24.07
N THR A 473 2.49 0.78 24.34
CA THR A 473 2.78 2.18 23.98
C THR A 473 4.06 2.67 24.65
N GLU A 474 4.21 2.43 25.96
CA GLU A 474 5.38 2.84 26.71
C GLU A 474 6.66 2.11 26.25
N ILE A 475 6.58 0.80 26.04
CA ILE A 475 7.74 0.04 25.55
C ILE A 475 8.17 0.50 24.14
N ILE A 476 7.21 0.73 23.23
CA ILE A 476 7.54 1.20 21.87
C ILE A 476 8.10 2.64 21.93
N ARG A 477 7.54 3.52 22.78
CA ARG A 477 8.02 4.90 22.98
C ARG A 477 9.47 4.92 23.47
N ASN A 478 9.76 4.15 24.52
CA ASN A 478 11.10 4.11 25.12
C ASN A 478 12.17 3.51 24.18
N ASN A 479 11.76 2.63 23.26
CA ASN A 479 12.65 1.99 22.32
C ASN A 479 12.46 2.47 20.87
N ALA A 480 11.80 3.62 20.66
CA ALA A 480 11.54 4.19 19.33
C ALA A 480 12.84 4.44 18.53
N HIS A 481 13.93 4.78 19.24
CA HIS A 481 15.26 5.00 18.66
C HIS A 481 15.84 3.72 18.02
N GLU A 482 15.51 2.54 18.52
CA GLU A 482 15.93 1.26 17.95
C GLU A 482 15.12 0.90 16.70
N LEU A 483 13.86 1.34 16.63
CA LEU A 483 12.97 1.06 15.51
C LEU A 483 13.27 1.92 14.28
N LEU A 484 14.01 3.02 14.44
CA LEU A 484 14.42 3.90 13.35
C LEU A 484 15.70 3.37 12.69
N GLY A 485 15.55 2.54 11.68
CA GLY A 485 16.67 2.06 10.86
C GLY A 485 16.96 3.00 9.67
N ARG A 486 17.88 2.57 8.80
CA ARG A 486 18.25 3.32 7.59
C ARG A 486 17.11 3.35 6.57
N GLN A 487 16.30 2.29 6.49
CA GLN A 487 15.18 2.20 5.57
C GLN A 487 14.07 3.17 5.97
N GLU A 488 13.71 3.20 7.25
CA GLU A 488 12.72 4.12 7.81
C GLU A 488 13.18 5.58 7.67
N THR A 489 14.46 5.84 7.94
CA THR A 489 15.05 7.17 7.72
C THR A 489 14.99 7.58 6.25
N LYS A 490 15.26 6.66 5.32
CA LYS A 490 15.16 6.94 3.89
C LYS A 490 13.73 7.29 3.48
N GLN A 491 12.72 6.60 4.03
CA GLN A 491 11.31 6.91 3.79
C GLN A 491 10.95 8.33 4.30
N LEU A 492 11.46 8.73 5.47
CA LEU A 492 11.27 10.09 5.99
C LEU A 492 11.94 11.15 5.09
N ILE A 493 13.16 10.88 4.61
CA ILE A 493 13.88 11.76 3.67
C ILE A 493 13.09 11.90 2.37
N ASP A 494 12.58 10.80 1.79
CA ASP A 494 11.83 10.81 0.54
C ASP A 494 10.49 11.55 0.70
N HIS A 495 9.83 11.40 1.83
CA HIS A 495 8.62 12.17 2.14
C HIS A 495 8.88 13.68 2.22
N ILE A 496 9.97 14.10 2.87
CA ILE A 496 10.36 15.52 2.92
C ILE A 496 10.78 16.02 1.53
N ARG A 497 11.42 15.20 0.71
CA ARG A 497 11.81 15.57 -0.66
C ARG A 497 10.63 15.98 -1.53
N GLU A 498 9.45 15.41 -1.32
CA GLU A 498 8.23 15.80 -2.06
C GLU A 498 7.84 17.26 -1.81
N THR A 499 8.07 17.76 -0.61
CA THR A 499 7.67 19.13 -0.22
C THR A 499 8.84 20.12 -0.22
N TYR A 500 10.04 19.65 0.17
CA TYR A 500 11.27 20.46 0.30
C TYR A 500 12.43 19.83 -0.47
N PRO A 501 12.37 19.71 -1.81
CA PRO A 501 13.39 19.04 -2.60
C PRO A 501 14.77 19.68 -2.47
N ILE A 502 14.88 21.01 -2.48
CA ILE A 502 16.14 21.76 -2.38
C ILE A 502 16.86 21.42 -1.07
N LEU A 503 16.14 21.38 0.05
CA LEU A 503 16.69 21.09 1.36
C LEU A 503 17.30 19.69 1.43
N VAL A 504 16.63 18.71 0.87
CA VAL A 504 17.12 17.33 0.85
C VAL A 504 18.33 17.19 -0.06
N ASP A 505 18.34 17.85 -1.21
CA ASP A 505 19.48 17.80 -2.16
C ASP A 505 20.71 18.53 -1.62
N GLU A 506 20.55 19.53 -0.75
CA GLU A 506 21.67 20.17 -0.06
C GLU A 506 22.25 19.33 1.10
N LEU A 507 21.46 18.40 1.66
CA LEU A 507 21.84 17.63 2.83
C LEU A 507 22.40 16.25 2.48
N THR A 508 21.80 15.52 1.53
CA THR A 508 22.13 14.11 1.24
C THR A 508 22.19 13.83 -0.27
N PRO A 509 23.17 13.03 -0.78
CA PRO A 509 24.12 12.18 -0.04
C PRO A 509 25.36 12.92 0.51
N THR A 510 25.54 14.16 0.18
CA THR A 510 26.66 15.00 0.63
C THR A 510 26.09 16.35 1.07
N PRO A 511 26.42 16.89 2.26
CA PRO A 511 27.51 16.49 3.17
C PRO A 511 27.22 15.31 4.12
N LEU A 512 25.93 14.88 4.33
CA LEU A 512 25.62 13.79 5.24
C LEU A 512 25.02 12.57 4.51
N THR A 513 25.44 11.39 4.94
CA THR A 513 24.85 10.13 4.51
C THR A 513 23.53 9.84 5.25
N VAL A 514 22.68 8.97 4.69
CA VAL A 514 21.46 8.50 5.36
C VAL A 514 21.76 7.91 6.75
N GLY A 515 22.93 7.26 6.93
CA GLY A 515 23.33 6.67 8.20
C GLY A 515 23.69 7.72 9.27
N GLU A 516 24.28 8.86 8.89
CA GLU A 516 24.57 9.96 9.82
C GLU A 516 23.28 10.69 10.21
N ILE A 517 22.38 10.94 9.27
CA ILE A 517 21.05 11.50 9.54
C ILE A 517 20.27 10.56 10.47
N GLN A 518 20.28 9.25 10.21
CA GLN A 518 19.63 8.25 11.06
C GLN A 518 20.15 8.29 12.51
N LYS A 519 21.46 8.44 12.71
CA LYS A 519 22.04 8.52 14.05
C LYS A 519 21.60 9.78 14.80
N VAL A 520 21.56 10.96 14.13
CA VAL A 520 21.05 12.19 14.75
C VAL A 520 19.58 12.04 15.16
N LEU A 521 18.74 11.52 14.26
CA LEU A 521 17.32 11.29 14.55
C LEU A 521 17.13 10.27 15.68
N SER A 522 17.92 9.21 15.70
CA SER A 522 17.93 8.20 16.76
C SER A 522 18.35 8.78 18.11
N ASN A 523 19.38 9.64 18.15
CA ASN A 523 19.81 10.32 19.37
C ASN A 523 18.70 11.23 19.93
N LEU A 524 17.99 11.96 19.07
CA LEU A 524 16.84 12.77 19.50
C LEU A 524 15.73 11.91 20.12
N LEU A 525 15.36 10.81 19.45
CA LEU A 525 14.32 9.87 19.94
C LEU A 525 14.73 9.19 21.27
N LYS A 526 16.03 8.88 21.44
CA LYS A 526 16.56 8.28 22.65
C LYS A 526 16.42 9.20 23.87
N GLU A 527 16.38 10.50 23.64
CA GLU A 527 16.10 11.51 24.64
C GLU A 527 14.65 12.03 24.62
N HIS A 528 13.73 11.26 24.03
CA HIS A 528 12.31 11.58 23.91
C HIS A 528 12.00 12.92 23.21
N VAL A 529 12.91 13.41 22.36
CA VAL A 529 12.66 14.58 21.53
C VAL A 529 12.01 14.15 20.22
N SER A 530 10.82 14.67 19.97
CA SER A 530 10.07 14.35 18.75
C SER A 530 10.80 14.85 17.49
N ILE A 531 10.90 13.96 16.50
CA ILE A 531 11.48 14.28 15.19
C ILE A 531 10.44 14.73 14.17
N ARG A 532 9.21 14.99 14.58
CA ARG A 532 8.10 15.36 13.69
C ARG A 532 8.40 16.59 12.83
N ASN A 533 9.18 17.52 13.36
CA ASN A 533 9.55 18.74 12.65
C ASN A 533 10.83 18.54 11.81
N LEU A 534 10.79 17.55 10.91
CA LEU A 534 11.91 17.22 10.03
C LEU A 534 12.47 18.41 9.22
N PRO A 535 11.67 19.38 8.73
CA PRO A 535 12.22 20.52 8.01
C PRO A 535 13.23 21.31 8.84
N ILE A 536 12.91 21.67 10.10
CA ILE A 536 13.83 22.40 10.98
C ILE A 536 15.07 21.57 11.28
N ILE A 537 14.90 20.26 11.51
CA ILE A 537 16.02 19.33 11.75
C ILE A 537 16.95 19.33 10.54
N PHE A 538 16.42 19.17 9.33
CA PHE A 538 17.21 19.09 8.10
C PHE A 538 17.87 20.43 7.74
N GLU A 539 17.21 21.57 7.95
CA GLU A 539 17.81 22.89 7.79
C GLU A 539 19.01 23.06 8.71
N THR A 540 18.86 22.70 10.00
CA THR A 540 19.97 22.75 10.96
C THR A 540 21.11 21.84 10.55
N LEU A 541 20.81 20.61 10.13
CA LEU A 541 21.82 19.68 9.67
C LEU A 541 22.55 20.18 8.41
N ALA A 542 21.83 20.77 7.44
CA ALA A 542 22.43 21.33 6.23
C ALA A 542 23.38 22.50 6.52
N ASP A 543 23.03 23.34 7.50
CA ASP A 543 23.84 24.49 7.90
C ASP A 543 25.12 24.06 8.64
N TYR A 544 24.97 23.20 9.63
CA TYR A 544 26.08 22.84 10.53
C TYR A 544 26.94 21.69 10.04
N SER A 545 26.47 20.84 9.12
CA SER A 545 27.28 19.75 8.54
C SER A 545 28.47 20.23 7.70
N LYS A 546 28.45 21.51 7.29
CA LYS A 546 29.60 22.17 6.64
C LYS A 546 30.72 22.49 7.62
N MET A 547 30.41 22.52 8.92
CA MET A 547 31.36 22.85 9.99
C MET A 547 31.88 21.62 10.73
N THR A 548 31.05 20.61 10.89
CA THR A 548 31.36 19.36 11.59
C THR A 548 30.62 18.18 11.01
N SER A 549 31.25 17.01 11.00
CA SER A 549 30.60 15.71 10.68
C SER A 549 30.34 14.88 11.94
N ASP A 550 30.65 15.41 13.13
CA ASP A 550 30.39 14.73 14.39
C ASP A 550 28.88 14.71 14.68
N VAL A 551 28.33 13.49 14.70
CA VAL A 551 26.88 13.25 14.86
C VAL A 551 26.37 13.74 16.21
N ASP A 552 27.17 13.63 17.26
CA ASP A 552 26.76 14.03 18.60
C ASP A 552 26.70 15.57 18.71
N ILE A 553 27.67 16.27 18.11
CA ILE A 553 27.65 17.74 18.02
C ILE A 553 26.50 18.22 17.13
N LEU A 554 26.23 17.56 16.01
CA LEU A 554 25.08 17.86 15.15
C LEU A 554 23.75 17.66 15.88
N THR A 555 23.68 16.65 16.75
CA THR A 555 22.50 16.42 17.60
C THR A 555 22.28 17.59 18.56
N GLU A 556 23.34 18.13 19.19
CA GLU A 556 23.24 19.28 20.08
C GLU A 556 22.76 20.55 19.35
N TYR A 557 23.27 20.84 18.15
CA TYR A 557 22.77 21.95 17.34
C TYR A 557 21.30 21.77 16.94
N THR A 558 20.91 20.53 16.61
CA THR A 558 19.54 20.21 16.27
C THR A 558 18.62 20.39 17.47
N ARG A 559 19.03 19.96 18.67
CA ARG A 559 18.29 20.20 19.91
C ARG A 559 18.10 21.69 20.20
N GLN A 560 19.14 22.49 19.97
CA GLN A 560 19.05 23.94 20.14
C GLN A 560 18.04 24.58 19.16
N SER A 561 17.97 24.14 17.90
CA SER A 561 16.99 24.63 16.95
C SER A 561 15.54 24.20 17.30
N LEU A 562 15.39 23.10 18.04
CA LEU A 562 14.12 22.60 18.56
C LEU A 562 13.78 23.15 19.96
N ALA A 563 14.47 24.20 20.45
CA ALA A 563 14.30 24.76 21.80
C ALA A 563 12.84 25.02 22.17
N LYS A 564 12.04 25.61 21.27
CA LYS A 564 10.63 25.86 21.49
C LYS A 564 9.83 24.57 21.73
N GLN A 565 10.10 23.54 20.96
CA GLN A 565 9.44 22.24 21.07
C GLN A 565 9.85 21.53 22.37
N ILE A 566 11.15 21.49 22.68
CA ILE A 566 11.69 20.88 23.91
C ILE A 566 11.14 21.61 25.14
N THR A 567 11.19 22.94 25.15
CA THR A 567 10.67 23.72 26.27
C THR A 567 9.18 23.49 26.50
N SER A 568 8.37 23.47 25.42
CA SER A 568 6.91 23.23 25.56
C SER A 568 6.55 21.85 26.10
N GLN A 569 7.43 20.86 25.92
CA GLN A 569 7.22 19.50 26.45
C GLN A 569 7.30 19.47 27.99
N TYR A 570 8.14 20.32 28.58
CA TYR A 570 8.42 20.31 30.02
C TYR A 570 7.83 21.50 30.78
N ALA A 571 7.53 22.59 30.10
CA ALA A 571 6.91 23.76 30.71
C ALA A 571 5.41 23.54 30.90
N GLY A 572 4.95 23.64 32.13
CA GLY A 572 3.53 23.64 32.46
C GLY A 572 2.80 24.88 31.91
N ASN A 573 1.49 24.95 32.13
CA ASN A 573 0.62 26.07 31.71
C ASN A 573 1.05 27.44 32.23
N ASN A 574 1.89 27.50 33.28
CA ASN A 574 2.33 28.73 33.92
C ASN A 574 3.63 29.31 33.32
N HIS A 575 4.16 28.74 32.24
CA HIS A 575 5.44 29.15 31.67
C HIS A 575 6.63 29.20 32.65
N VAL A 576 6.60 28.39 33.70
CA VAL A 576 7.65 28.24 34.70
C VAL A 576 8.24 26.85 34.62
N LEU A 577 9.56 26.76 34.44
CA LEU A 577 10.30 25.50 34.41
C LEU A 577 11.08 25.34 35.74
N LYS A 578 10.75 24.35 36.52
CA LYS A 578 11.48 24.00 37.74
C LYS A 578 12.59 23.03 37.42
N VAL A 579 13.83 23.37 37.79
CA VAL A 579 15.01 22.61 37.39
C VAL A 579 15.99 22.40 38.56
N LEU A 580 16.74 21.32 38.46
CA LEU A 580 17.95 21.10 39.24
C LEU A 580 19.13 21.66 38.44
N THR A 581 19.83 22.66 38.95
CA THR A 581 20.97 23.25 38.24
C THR A 581 22.28 22.52 38.63
N VAL A 582 23.20 22.47 37.67
CA VAL A 582 24.55 21.92 37.90
C VAL A 582 25.48 23.04 38.34
N SER A 583 26.26 22.84 39.42
CA SER A 583 27.20 23.85 39.90
C SER A 583 28.33 24.06 38.91
N GLY A 584 28.87 25.28 38.80
CA GLY A 584 30.02 25.60 37.95
C GLY A 584 31.27 24.79 38.25
N LYS A 585 31.41 24.27 39.49
CA LYS A 585 32.49 23.36 39.88
C LYS A 585 32.37 22.00 39.19
N VAL A 586 31.17 21.43 39.17
CA VAL A 586 30.88 20.17 38.49
C VAL A 586 30.98 20.33 36.95
N GLU A 587 30.45 21.43 36.41
CA GLU A 587 30.60 21.71 34.97
C GLU A 587 32.03 21.81 34.51
N LYS A 588 32.85 22.50 35.32
CA LYS A 588 34.31 22.63 35.05
C LYS A 588 35.00 21.28 35.13
N LEU A 589 34.69 20.45 36.12
CA LEU A 589 35.29 19.11 36.30
C LEU A 589 34.97 18.23 35.10
N ILE A 590 33.76 18.25 34.58
CA ILE A 590 33.39 17.53 33.38
C ILE A 590 34.11 18.08 32.15
N ALA A 591 34.11 19.41 31.98
CA ALA A 591 34.75 20.07 30.84
C ALA A 591 36.26 19.79 30.78
N ASP A 592 36.97 19.84 31.91
CA ASP A 592 38.41 19.55 32.02
C ASP A 592 38.73 18.06 31.78
N SER A 593 37.72 17.17 31.91
CA SER A 593 37.86 15.72 31.68
C SER A 593 37.54 15.30 30.25
N ILE A 594 37.19 16.23 29.34
CA ILE A 594 36.94 15.94 27.94
C ILE A 594 38.28 15.80 27.20
N GLN A 595 38.48 14.65 26.57
CA GLN A 595 39.66 14.39 25.73
C GLN A 595 39.28 14.40 24.27
N GLN A 596 40.03 15.15 23.47
CA GLN A 596 39.89 15.20 22.01
C GLN A 596 40.80 14.17 21.33
N THR A 597 40.23 13.38 20.43
CA THR A 597 40.95 12.42 19.62
C THR A 597 40.60 12.56 18.14
N GLU A 598 41.36 11.90 17.27
CA GLU A 598 41.09 11.85 15.83
C GLU A 598 39.72 11.21 15.48
N HIS A 599 39.12 10.44 16.41
CA HIS A 599 37.86 9.74 16.24
C HIS A 599 36.69 10.38 16.97
N GLY A 600 36.83 11.58 17.52
CA GLY A 600 35.84 12.31 18.29
C GLY A 600 36.24 12.62 19.73
N ASN A 601 35.35 13.26 20.47
CA ASN A 601 35.56 13.64 21.86
C ASN A 601 34.97 12.57 22.78
N TYR A 602 35.66 12.24 23.88
CA TYR A 602 35.14 11.34 24.90
C TYR A 602 35.44 11.84 26.31
N LEU A 603 34.59 11.46 27.24
CA LEU A 603 34.72 11.81 28.64
C LEU A 603 35.66 10.83 29.36
N SER A 604 36.78 11.35 29.94
CA SER A 604 37.74 10.59 30.76
C SER A 604 37.78 11.16 32.16
N ILE A 605 36.72 10.99 32.92
CA ILE A 605 36.58 11.47 34.30
C ILE A 605 37.07 10.42 35.29
N ASP A 606 37.62 10.88 36.43
CA ASP A 606 38.01 9.97 37.52
C ASP A 606 36.77 9.23 38.05
N PRO A 607 36.84 7.91 38.32
CA PRO A 607 35.69 7.15 38.83
C PRO A 607 35.14 7.69 40.15
N ASN A 608 35.98 8.23 41.02
CA ASN A 608 35.52 8.80 42.31
C ASN A 608 34.71 10.10 42.09
N ASP A 609 35.21 10.96 41.18
CA ASP A 609 34.49 12.19 40.82
C ASP A 609 33.16 11.88 40.11
N SER A 610 33.15 10.90 39.20
CA SER A 610 31.94 10.42 38.56
C SER A 610 30.91 9.92 39.59
N GLN A 611 31.36 9.11 40.57
CA GLN A 611 30.50 8.58 41.59
C GLN A 611 29.96 9.71 42.48
N ALA A 612 30.79 10.69 42.89
CA ALA A 612 30.37 11.82 43.70
C ALA A 612 29.29 12.68 43.00
N ILE A 613 29.42 12.89 41.70
CA ILE A 613 28.41 13.59 40.88
C ILE A 613 27.12 12.80 40.85
N LEU A 614 27.16 11.49 40.59
CA LEU A 614 25.97 10.63 40.53
C LEU A 614 25.25 10.55 41.86
N GLU A 615 25.97 10.46 43.00
CA GLU A 615 25.39 10.48 44.34
C GLU A 615 24.75 11.82 44.67
N SER A 616 25.37 12.93 44.24
CA SER A 616 24.79 14.26 44.41
C SER A 616 23.52 14.42 43.61
N MET A 617 23.52 13.93 42.35
CA MET A 617 22.33 13.92 41.52
C MET A 617 21.21 13.07 42.12
N ALA A 618 21.52 11.86 42.58
CA ALA A 618 20.52 10.98 43.22
C ALA A 618 19.81 11.65 44.40
N ARG A 619 20.57 12.29 45.27
CA ARG A 619 20.02 13.02 46.43
C ARG A 619 19.10 14.19 46.04
N GLU A 620 19.51 14.97 45.04
CA GLU A 620 18.69 16.11 44.61
C GLU A 620 17.44 15.67 43.81
N ILE A 621 17.55 14.58 43.02
CA ILE A 621 16.40 13.97 42.33
C ILE A 621 15.38 13.43 43.34
N GLU A 622 15.83 12.68 44.36
CA GLU A 622 14.97 12.16 45.42
C GLU A 622 14.28 13.30 46.20
N ARG A 623 15.03 14.35 46.51
CA ARG A 623 14.48 15.53 47.18
C ARG A 623 13.42 16.26 46.36
N ALA A 624 13.64 16.40 45.06
CA ALA A 624 12.68 17.01 44.14
C ALA A 624 11.42 16.13 43.98
N SER A 625 11.58 14.81 43.90
CA SER A 625 10.46 13.87 43.84
C SER A 625 9.59 13.89 45.09
N LEU A 626 10.18 14.01 46.28
CA LEU A 626 9.44 14.18 47.52
C LEU A 626 8.63 15.48 47.60
N MET A 627 8.93 16.46 46.76
CA MET A 627 8.19 17.73 46.63
C MET A 627 7.15 17.69 45.50
N GLU A 628 6.79 16.50 44.97
CA GLU A 628 5.88 16.29 43.84
C GLU A 628 6.33 17.04 42.56
N GLN A 629 7.63 17.18 42.34
CA GLN A 629 8.19 17.87 41.19
C GLN A 629 8.89 16.88 40.30
N SER A 630 8.61 16.96 39.00
CA SER A 630 9.34 16.18 38.00
C SER A 630 10.76 16.72 37.87
N PRO A 631 11.80 15.96 38.23
CA PRO A 631 13.18 16.46 38.23
C PRO A 631 13.67 16.63 36.78
N ILE A 632 14.13 17.84 36.44
CA ILE A 632 14.75 18.19 35.18
C ILE A 632 16.12 18.78 35.51
N ILE A 633 17.18 18.31 34.87
CA ILE A 633 18.53 18.82 35.13
C ILE A 633 18.87 19.84 34.04
N LEU A 634 19.40 21.01 34.49
CA LEU A 634 19.83 22.09 33.62
C LEU A 634 21.32 22.35 33.78
N CYS A 635 22.06 22.34 32.68
CA CYS A 635 23.51 22.56 32.65
C CYS A 635 23.94 23.40 31.43
N SER A 636 25.22 23.73 31.38
CA SER A 636 25.78 24.44 30.22
C SER A 636 25.80 23.54 28.96
N PRO A 637 25.66 24.14 27.75
CA PRO A 637 25.70 23.39 26.48
C PRO A 637 26.99 22.59 26.29
N ALA A 638 28.10 23.08 26.80
CA ALA A 638 29.42 22.45 26.63
C ALA A 638 29.53 21.08 27.34
N VAL A 639 28.78 20.84 28.40
CA VAL A 639 28.86 19.62 29.21
C VAL A 639 27.62 18.73 29.09
N ARG A 640 26.52 19.21 28.51
CA ARG A 640 25.24 18.52 28.49
C ARG A 640 25.35 17.08 27.95
N MET A 641 25.94 16.93 26.79
CA MET A 641 26.10 15.63 26.12
C MET A 641 26.88 14.63 26.98
N TYR A 642 27.97 15.07 27.60
CA TYR A 642 28.82 14.22 28.43
C TYR A 642 28.14 13.87 29.75
N LEU A 643 27.41 14.82 30.33
CA LEU A 643 26.60 14.59 31.52
C LEU A 643 25.50 13.55 31.22
N ARG A 644 24.85 13.64 30.06
CA ARG A 644 23.86 12.65 29.62
C ARG A 644 24.47 11.25 29.44
N GLN A 645 25.60 11.14 28.78
CA GLN A 645 26.30 9.86 28.61
C GLN A 645 26.68 9.21 29.94
N MET A 646 27.12 10.00 30.92
CA MET A 646 27.48 9.52 32.26
C MET A 646 26.26 9.04 33.05
N THR A 647 25.10 9.70 32.90
CA THR A 647 23.91 9.50 33.73
C THR A 647 22.89 8.57 33.12
N GLU A 648 22.93 8.33 31.82
CA GLU A 648 21.95 7.54 31.08
C GLU A 648 21.69 6.15 31.67
N ARG A 649 22.73 5.50 32.18
CA ARG A 649 22.63 4.15 32.77
C ARG A 649 21.94 4.15 34.14
N TYR A 650 22.03 5.25 34.89
CA TYR A 650 21.53 5.34 36.27
C TYR A 650 20.19 6.06 36.34
N PHE A 651 20.00 7.07 35.50
CA PHE A 651 18.80 7.90 35.44
C PHE A 651 18.27 8.07 34.03
N PRO A 652 17.84 6.97 33.36
CA PRO A 652 17.47 7.01 31.95
C PRO A 652 16.29 7.94 31.66
N GLN A 653 15.38 8.09 32.63
CA GLN A 653 14.14 8.87 32.47
C GLN A 653 14.29 10.35 32.84
N ILE A 654 15.41 10.76 33.44
CA ILE A 654 15.61 12.15 33.84
C ILE A 654 16.10 12.98 32.63
N PRO A 655 15.32 13.99 32.21
CA PRO A 655 15.73 14.86 31.12
C PRO A 655 16.87 15.79 31.55
N ILE A 656 17.87 15.91 30.68
CA ILE A 656 19.00 16.83 30.84
C ILE A 656 18.93 17.87 29.75
N LEU A 657 18.70 19.12 30.11
CA LEU A 657 18.57 20.25 29.20
C LEU A 657 19.79 21.18 29.31
N SER A 658 20.10 21.86 28.21
CA SER A 658 21.06 22.97 28.23
C SER A 658 20.34 24.33 28.24
N TYR A 659 21.05 25.38 28.69
CA TYR A 659 20.50 26.75 28.66
C TYR A 659 20.08 27.20 27.23
N ASN A 660 20.72 26.67 26.20
CA ASN A 660 20.42 27.01 24.80
C ASN A 660 19.16 26.30 24.26
N GLU A 661 18.65 25.30 24.97
CA GLU A 661 17.41 24.59 24.64
C GLU A 661 16.17 25.20 25.27
N LEU A 662 16.34 26.30 26.03
CA LEU A 662 15.23 26.98 26.67
C LEU A 662 14.78 28.19 25.87
N GLU A 663 13.46 28.33 25.70
CA GLU A 663 12.88 29.52 25.08
C GLU A 663 13.02 30.73 26.01
N SER A 664 13.34 31.88 25.46
CA SER A 664 13.54 33.12 26.24
C SER A 664 12.33 33.63 26.99
N SER A 665 11.13 33.11 26.66
CA SER A 665 9.84 33.45 27.29
C SER A 665 9.57 32.69 28.59
N ILE A 666 10.40 31.71 28.98
CA ILE A 666 10.20 30.81 30.10
C ILE A 666 10.97 31.29 31.33
N GLU A 667 10.28 31.37 32.48
CA GLU A 667 10.91 31.60 33.77
C GLU A 667 11.50 30.29 34.32
N VAL A 668 12.80 30.30 34.60
CA VAL A 668 13.52 29.15 35.16
C VAL A 668 13.69 29.30 36.66
N GLN A 669 13.16 28.35 37.43
CA GLN A 669 13.30 28.30 38.88
C GLN A 669 14.18 27.12 39.30
N SER A 670 15.32 27.41 39.93
CA SER A 670 16.16 26.37 40.50
C SER A 670 15.57 25.87 41.82
N VAL A 671 15.30 24.57 41.91
CA VAL A 671 14.77 23.89 43.09
C VAL A 671 15.83 23.11 43.86
N GLY A 672 17.00 22.92 43.26
CA GLY A 672 18.15 22.27 43.88
C GLY A 672 19.41 22.47 43.04
N VAL A 673 20.58 22.15 43.61
CA VAL A 673 21.87 22.31 42.94
C VAL A 673 22.71 21.05 43.09
N VAL A 674 23.06 20.43 41.98
CA VAL A 674 24.00 19.30 41.93
C VAL A 674 25.42 19.84 42.15
N ASN A 675 26.03 19.50 43.25
CA ASN A 675 27.35 19.96 43.62
C ASN A 675 28.22 18.84 44.22
N VAL A 676 29.53 18.91 43.99
CA VAL A 676 30.53 18.02 44.59
C VAL A 676 31.37 18.88 45.57
N GLU A 677 31.52 18.40 46.80
CA GLU A 677 32.27 19.09 47.85
C GLU A 677 33.78 19.26 47.58
#